data_518f3b0e8c47b52ae4c83b4af2761d99
#
_entry.id   518f3b0e8c47b52ae4c83b4af2761d99
#
_cell.length_a   1.000
_cell.length_b   1.000
_cell.length_c   1.000
_cell.angle_alpha   90.00
_cell.angle_beta   90.00
_cell.angle_gamma   90.00
#
_symmetry.space_group_name_H-M   'P 1'
#
loop_
_entity.id
_entity.type
_entity.pdbx_description
1 polymer ?
#
loop_
_entity_poly.entity_id
_entity_poly.type
_entity_poly.pdbx_seq_one_letter_code
_entity_poly.pdbx_strand_id
1 'polypeptide(L)'
;MLRAVVVGLCWCLCLAAQAQKVGVVLSGGAAKGIAHVGVLKALEENEVPIDYIVGTSMGGIVAGCYAAGMSPAQIEELFLTEDFLNAVNGRLERGYNYYYNKPDERPSFLKLNLTLDSTFNINLNSSLANDLVLNFTLAEKLAQSASASNSNFDSLFVPLRVVAADVFTQSVVVLKSGALSDALRASQTVPFFYSPIRIDGKYLFDGGVYNNFPVDVVQKDFNPDMIIGSNVSSKVYDDYPYGNDEDIVSRSLLYMLLDKSDPAQVPATGVYIQPDLRNYSAFDFAKVRALIDSGYAQTQRQMAEIKSKLPASLRSCEEVAARRNAFNSKTKPIRVENIRYEGFSARQQRYLNKFFKNGRRPLFLSDVKSGYYRLVSDSYFHHIFPSFRYQQPGTYEFVLAKRPQNNFQVDFGGSITTRNISNIYLGLNYYYFNRALTHADINFYAGNFYKSAQTKARIDFANFGRFYVEPEATFSNWDFLQGEDLVVKTSPTVLRRIDRKIGAQVGIPVGRQYKLALGSYFINNSDRYSNSKVFVSTDTLDVLRLLGWRTGLHLSTNTLDRKQYASRGKAFQVSADWFAVHEISEPGSTAAIRTISDQHHTWLRARISLEEYFKRGIYSSGYVFEGVFSNQPFFSNYRGTVINAPGFQPLQDSRTLMLENFRAFNYIAGGWRNVFAIRKSL
;
A
#
# COMPACT_ATOMS: atom_id res chain seq x y z
N MET A 1 -0.66 -67.76 -40.16
CA MET A 1 0.55 -66.95 -39.87
C MET A 1 0.41 -65.46 -40.30
N LEU A 2 -0.03 -65.19 -41.52
CA LEU A 2 -0.12 -63.78 -42.02
C LEU A 2 -0.99 -62.85 -41.17
N ARG A 3 -2.17 -63.36 -40.66
CA ARG A 3 -3.07 -62.59 -39.76
C ARG A 3 -2.45 -62.28 -38.40
N ALA A 4 -1.62 -63.14 -37.84
CA ALA A 4 -0.94 -62.90 -36.59
C ALA A 4 0.20 -61.89 -36.71
N VAL A 5 0.87 -61.87 -37.88
CA VAL A 5 1.93 -60.88 -38.20
C VAL A 5 1.33 -59.49 -38.43
N VAL A 6 0.17 -59.39 -39.12
CA VAL A 6 -0.52 -58.10 -39.33
C VAL A 6 -1.10 -57.54 -38.01
N VAL A 7 -1.67 -58.36 -37.13
CA VAL A 7 -2.12 -57.93 -35.82
C VAL A 7 -0.97 -57.54 -34.92
N GLY A 8 0.18 -58.28 -34.99
CA GLY A 8 1.40 -57.88 -34.27
C GLY A 8 2.00 -56.55 -34.79
N LEU A 9 2.00 -56.32 -36.10
CA LEU A 9 2.45 -55.06 -36.71
C LEU A 9 1.51 -53.90 -36.36
N CYS A 10 0.19 -54.13 -36.35
CA CYS A 10 -0.78 -53.09 -35.89
C CYS A 10 -0.61 -52.80 -34.39
N TRP A 11 -0.32 -53.80 -33.56
CA TRP A 11 -0.03 -53.57 -32.13
C TRP A 11 1.28 -52.82 -31.91
N CYS A 12 2.32 -53.12 -32.67
CA CYS A 12 3.59 -52.41 -32.65
C CYS A 12 3.46 -50.95 -33.19
N LEU A 13 2.60 -50.71 -34.19
CA LEU A 13 2.33 -49.37 -34.70
C LEU A 13 1.44 -48.52 -33.75
N CYS A 14 0.59 -49.14 -32.95
CA CYS A 14 -0.16 -48.46 -31.90
C CYS A 14 0.68 -48.05 -30.65
N LEU A 15 1.85 -48.72 -30.44
CA LEU A 15 2.73 -48.40 -29.32
C LEU A 15 3.73 -47.24 -29.63
N ALA A 16 3.80 -46.77 -30.87
CA ALA A 16 4.76 -45.74 -31.30
C ALA A 16 4.16 -44.30 -31.39
N ALA A 17 2.89 -44.11 -31.14
CA ALA A 17 2.30 -42.77 -31.14
C ALA A 17 2.30 -42.19 -29.71
N GLN A 18 3.48 -42.03 -29.10
CA GLN A 18 3.60 -41.12 -27.96
C GLN A 18 3.37 -39.70 -28.49
N ALA A 19 2.28 -39.06 -28.09
CA ALA A 19 2.03 -37.65 -28.39
C ALA A 19 3.22 -36.83 -27.86
N GLN A 20 3.87 -36.09 -28.74
CA GLN A 20 4.99 -35.21 -28.36
C GLN A 20 4.50 -34.22 -27.27
N LYS A 21 5.37 -34.02 -26.28
CA LYS A 21 5.13 -33.13 -25.15
C LYS A 21 5.74 -31.76 -25.39
N VAL A 22 4.94 -30.72 -25.18
CA VAL A 22 5.38 -29.32 -25.33
C VAL A 22 5.54 -28.67 -23.96
N GLY A 23 6.75 -28.14 -23.72
CA GLY A 23 7.04 -27.33 -22.55
C GLY A 23 7.06 -25.84 -22.90
N VAL A 24 6.37 -25.04 -22.11
CA VAL A 24 6.35 -23.57 -22.25
C VAL A 24 7.17 -22.94 -21.14
N VAL A 25 8.08 -22.02 -21.50
CA VAL A 25 8.93 -21.28 -20.57
C VAL A 25 8.64 -19.80 -20.65
N LEU A 26 8.35 -19.17 -19.52
CA LEU A 26 7.97 -17.77 -19.40
C LEU A 26 9.00 -17.03 -18.53
N SER A 27 9.71 -16.05 -19.12
CA SER A 27 10.74 -15.28 -18.41
C SER A 27 10.13 -14.27 -17.42
N GLY A 28 10.95 -13.81 -16.48
CA GLY A 28 10.66 -12.62 -15.70
C GLY A 28 10.74 -11.34 -16.54
N GLY A 29 10.05 -10.27 -16.10
CA GLY A 29 10.06 -8.98 -16.80
C GLY A 29 9.14 -7.91 -16.19
N ALA A 30 8.71 -8.06 -14.96
CA ALA A 30 7.76 -7.19 -14.26
C ALA A 30 6.52 -6.92 -15.11
N ALA A 31 6.07 -5.66 -15.33
CA ALA A 31 4.88 -5.36 -16.14
C ALA A 31 4.95 -5.96 -17.57
N LYS A 32 6.14 -6.05 -18.17
CA LYS A 32 6.32 -6.64 -19.49
C LYS A 32 5.89 -8.11 -19.54
N GLY A 33 5.99 -8.83 -18.41
CA GLY A 33 5.55 -10.23 -18.29
C GLY A 33 4.06 -10.44 -18.54
N ILE A 34 3.24 -9.39 -18.52
CA ILE A 34 1.82 -9.45 -18.90
C ILE A 34 1.68 -9.89 -20.38
N ALA A 35 2.67 -9.63 -21.24
CA ALA A 35 2.66 -10.08 -22.63
C ALA A 35 2.59 -11.60 -22.80
N HIS A 36 3.04 -12.38 -21.79
CA HIS A 36 2.92 -13.84 -21.80
C HIS A 36 1.46 -14.32 -21.87
N VAL A 37 0.49 -13.53 -21.40
CA VAL A 37 -0.94 -13.86 -21.55
C VAL A 37 -1.31 -13.92 -23.03
N GLY A 38 -0.82 -12.96 -23.83
CA GLY A 38 -1.02 -12.94 -25.28
C GLY A 38 -0.37 -14.14 -25.97
N VAL A 39 0.82 -14.55 -25.49
CA VAL A 39 1.50 -15.76 -25.98
C VAL A 39 0.65 -17.01 -25.73
N LEU A 40 0.21 -17.21 -24.47
CA LEU A 40 -0.66 -18.37 -24.13
C LEU A 40 -1.97 -18.36 -24.90
N LYS A 41 -2.57 -17.17 -25.11
CA LYS A 41 -3.79 -16.99 -25.89
C LYS A 41 -3.58 -17.44 -27.34
N ALA A 42 -2.53 -16.98 -27.99
CA ALA A 42 -2.21 -17.36 -29.35
C ALA A 42 -1.92 -18.86 -29.51
N LEU A 43 -1.22 -19.47 -28.54
CA LEU A 43 -0.96 -20.92 -28.54
C LEU A 43 -2.27 -21.72 -28.42
N GLU A 44 -3.15 -21.41 -27.46
CA GLU A 44 -4.44 -22.10 -27.30
C GLU A 44 -5.34 -21.95 -28.55
N GLU A 45 -5.50 -20.73 -29.07
CA GLU A 45 -6.35 -20.46 -30.24
C GLU A 45 -5.87 -21.16 -31.51
N ASN A 46 -4.57 -21.49 -31.57
CA ASN A 46 -3.98 -22.23 -32.67
C ASN A 46 -3.79 -23.73 -32.39
N GLU A 47 -4.42 -24.23 -31.31
CA GLU A 47 -4.45 -25.65 -30.92
C GLU A 47 -3.08 -26.23 -30.56
N VAL A 48 -2.11 -25.36 -30.22
CA VAL A 48 -0.78 -25.78 -29.76
C VAL A 48 -0.89 -26.35 -28.34
N PRO A 49 -0.49 -27.63 -28.12
CA PRO A 49 -0.58 -28.22 -26.80
C PRO A 49 0.38 -27.56 -25.81
N ILE A 50 -0.06 -27.40 -24.56
CA ILE A 50 0.78 -26.96 -23.45
C ILE A 50 0.75 -28.08 -22.41
N ASP A 51 1.80 -28.92 -22.39
CA ASP A 51 1.87 -30.08 -21.47
C ASP A 51 2.58 -29.73 -20.18
N TYR A 52 3.55 -28.82 -20.23
CA TYR A 52 4.32 -28.36 -19.08
C TYR A 52 4.53 -26.85 -19.15
N ILE A 53 4.57 -26.21 -18.00
CA ILE A 53 4.83 -24.77 -17.96
C ILE A 53 5.80 -24.43 -16.83
N VAL A 54 6.76 -23.56 -17.12
CA VAL A 54 7.76 -23.09 -16.16
C VAL A 54 7.84 -21.57 -16.24
N GLY A 55 7.94 -20.90 -15.09
CA GLY A 55 8.02 -19.44 -15.10
C GLY A 55 8.82 -18.85 -13.95
N THR A 56 9.40 -17.67 -14.23
CA THR A 56 10.11 -16.83 -13.27
C THR A 56 9.38 -15.49 -13.11
N SER A 57 9.28 -14.96 -11.88
CA SER A 57 8.73 -13.63 -11.60
C SER A 57 7.32 -13.45 -12.18
N MET A 58 7.05 -12.41 -12.98
CA MET A 58 5.76 -12.23 -13.64
C MET A 58 5.41 -13.38 -14.58
N GLY A 59 6.40 -13.98 -15.26
CA GLY A 59 6.18 -15.20 -16.03
C GLY A 59 5.71 -16.36 -15.17
N GLY A 60 6.22 -16.46 -13.93
CA GLY A 60 5.73 -17.41 -12.92
C GLY A 60 4.29 -17.15 -12.53
N ILE A 61 3.87 -15.88 -12.38
CA ILE A 61 2.46 -15.51 -12.08
C ILE A 61 1.53 -15.92 -13.21
N VAL A 62 1.88 -15.59 -14.46
CA VAL A 62 1.07 -15.97 -15.62
C VAL A 62 1.00 -17.49 -15.77
N ALA A 63 2.14 -18.18 -15.64
CA ALA A 63 2.22 -19.64 -15.63
C ALA A 63 1.37 -20.28 -14.53
N GLY A 64 1.46 -19.74 -13.32
CA GLY A 64 0.70 -20.21 -12.16
C GLY A 64 -0.81 -20.01 -12.28
N CYS A 65 -1.26 -18.86 -12.80
CA CYS A 65 -2.67 -18.62 -13.09
C CYS A 65 -3.19 -19.62 -14.13
N TYR A 66 -2.44 -19.84 -15.20
CA TYR A 66 -2.79 -20.81 -16.25
C TYR A 66 -2.83 -22.25 -15.69
N ALA A 67 -1.80 -22.65 -14.97
CA ALA A 67 -1.72 -23.96 -14.35
C ALA A 67 -2.80 -24.18 -13.28
N ALA A 68 -3.28 -23.14 -12.62
CA ALA A 68 -4.41 -23.17 -11.68
C ALA A 68 -5.78 -23.32 -12.36
N GLY A 69 -5.81 -23.44 -13.71
CA GLY A 69 -7.03 -23.66 -14.49
C GLY A 69 -7.72 -22.41 -15.00
N MET A 70 -7.08 -21.25 -14.95
CA MET A 70 -7.58 -20.04 -15.60
C MET A 70 -7.30 -20.09 -17.10
N SER A 71 -8.26 -19.67 -17.92
CA SER A 71 -8.02 -19.45 -19.35
C SER A 71 -7.23 -18.16 -19.59
N PRO A 72 -6.54 -17.99 -20.73
CA PRO A 72 -5.88 -16.73 -21.05
C PRO A 72 -6.82 -15.52 -20.97
N ALA A 73 -8.10 -15.67 -21.38
CA ALA A 73 -9.12 -14.63 -21.25
C ALA A 73 -9.42 -14.27 -19.79
N GLN A 74 -9.51 -15.25 -18.90
CA GLN A 74 -9.70 -15.00 -17.46
C GLN A 74 -8.49 -14.34 -16.80
N ILE A 75 -7.27 -14.65 -17.27
CA ILE A 75 -6.05 -14.00 -16.79
C ILE A 75 -6.00 -12.55 -17.30
N GLU A 76 -6.37 -12.31 -18.55
CA GLU A 76 -6.52 -10.97 -19.12
C GLU A 76 -7.53 -10.14 -18.31
N GLU A 77 -8.72 -10.70 -18.04
CA GLU A 77 -9.74 -10.04 -17.22
C GLU A 77 -9.22 -9.71 -15.83
N LEU A 78 -8.52 -10.64 -15.16
CA LEU A 78 -7.91 -10.42 -13.85
C LEU A 78 -6.95 -9.21 -13.87
N PHE A 79 -6.06 -9.14 -14.85
CA PHE A 79 -5.07 -8.07 -14.97
C PHE A 79 -5.67 -6.71 -15.35
N LEU A 80 -6.84 -6.69 -16.01
CA LEU A 80 -7.59 -5.48 -16.35
C LEU A 80 -8.41 -4.92 -15.18
N THR A 81 -8.59 -5.69 -14.09
CA THR A 81 -9.36 -5.21 -12.93
C THR A 81 -8.67 -4.04 -12.23
N GLU A 82 -9.48 -3.09 -11.72
CA GLU A 82 -8.98 -2.01 -10.85
C GLU A 82 -8.31 -2.58 -9.58
N ASP A 83 -8.81 -3.73 -9.09
CA ASP A 83 -8.29 -4.38 -7.89
C ASP A 83 -6.87 -4.93 -8.10
N PHE A 84 -6.57 -5.49 -9.28
CA PHE A 84 -5.21 -5.92 -9.61
C PHE A 84 -4.26 -4.72 -9.67
N LEU A 85 -4.65 -3.63 -10.34
CA LEU A 85 -3.86 -2.40 -10.41
C LEU A 85 -3.65 -1.78 -9.01
N ASN A 86 -4.67 -1.83 -8.16
CA ASN A 86 -4.55 -1.38 -6.78
C ASN A 86 -3.60 -2.28 -5.99
N ALA A 87 -3.67 -3.61 -6.16
CA ALA A 87 -2.79 -4.56 -5.49
C ALA A 87 -1.31 -4.34 -5.84
N VAL A 88 -1.00 -4.18 -7.11
CA VAL A 88 0.37 -3.89 -7.58
C VAL A 88 0.89 -2.54 -7.05
N ASN A 89 0.01 -1.53 -6.95
CA ASN A 89 0.35 -0.21 -6.41
C ASN A 89 0.27 -0.15 -4.87
N GLY A 90 0.05 -1.26 -4.19
CA GLY A 90 -0.06 -1.32 -2.72
C GLY A 90 -1.28 -0.57 -2.15
N ARG A 91 -2.33 -0.35 -2.95
CA ARG A 91 -3.55 0.34 -2.55
C ARG A 91 -4.62 -0.66 -2.16
N LEU A 92 -5.33 -0.37 -1.06
CA LEU A 92 -6.45 -1.21 -0.61
C LEU A 92 -7.61 -1.15 -1.61
N GLU A 93 -8.31 -2.28 -1.77
CA GLU A 93 -9.55 -2.38 -2.54
C GLU A 93 -10.63 -1.44 -1.99
N ARG A 94 -11.55 -1.03 -2.86
CA ARG A 94 -12.71 -0.22 -2.44
C ARG A 94 -13.50 -0.93 -1.34
N GLY A 95 -13.87 -0.18 -0.29
CA GLY A 95 -14.63 -0.72 0.85
C GLY A 95 -13.78 -1.32 1.97
N TYR A 96 -12.47 -1.46 1.79
CA TYR A 96 -11.56 -1.97 2.81
C TYR A 96 -10.66 -0.88 3.43
N ASN A 97 -10.93 0.39 3.20
CA ASN A 97 -10.26 1.50 3.85
C ASN A 97 -10.84 1.71 5.26
N TYR A 98 -10.02 1.55 6.28
CA TYR A 98 -10.41 1.72 7.69
C TYR A 98 -9.76 2.98 8.26
N TYR A 99 -10.51 4.07 8.33
CA TYR A 99 -10.01 5.35 8.82
C TYR A 99 -9.57 5.34 10.29
N TYR A 100 -10.15 4.46 11.10
CA TYR A 100 -9.83 4.35 12.54
C TYR A 100 -8.32 4.22 12.82
N ASN A 101 -7.60 3.47 11.99
CA ASN A 101 -6.16 3.23 12.13
C ASN A 101 -5.29 4.15 11.26
N LYS A 102 -5.90 5.06 10.48
CA LYS A 102 -5.10 5.96 9.63
C LYS A 102 -4.22 6.84 10.52
N PRO A 103 -2.88 6.79 10.40
CA PRO A 103 -1.99 7.65 11.16
C PRO A 103 -2.15 9.11 10.72
N ASP A 104 -1.77 10.03 11.62
CA ASP A 104 -1.68 11.44 11.27
C ASP A 104 -0.63 11.65 10.18
N GLU A 105 -0.95 12.42 9.16
CA GLU A 105 -0.02 12.76 8.08
C GLU A 105 1.05 13.73 8.59
N ARG A 106 2.31 13.40 8.36
CA ARG A 106 3.49 14.13 8.81
C ARG A 106 4.36 14.53 7.62
N PRO A 107 5.13 15.62 7.68
CA PRO A 107 5.97 16.07 6.57
C PRO A 107 7.30 15.29 6.51
N SER A 108 7.26 13.96 6.68
CA SER A 108 8.44 13.11 6.60
C SER A 108 8.66 12.62 5.16
N PHE A 109 9.89 12.72 4.67
CA PHE A 109 10.32 12.18 3.38
C PHE A 109 11.37 11.07 3.53
N LEU A 110 12.03 10.95 4.68
CA LEU A 110 12.96 9.87 5.01
C LEU A 110 12.50 9.17 6.28
N LYS A 111 12.40 7.83 6.22
CA LYS A 111 12.05 6.97 7.34
C LYS A 111 13.12 5.93 7.56
N LEU A 112 13.72 5.91 8.74
CA LEU A 112 14.72 4.93 9.15
C LEU A 112 14.08 3.98 10.16
N ASN A 113 13.99 2.71 9.81
CA ASN A 113 13.49 1.67 10.70
C ASN A 113 14.67 1.04 11.46
N LEU A 114 14.59 1.07 12.77
CA LEU A 114 15.65 0.64 13.68
C LEU A 114 15.10 -0.43 14.63
N THR A 115 15.96 -1.32 15.08
CA THR A 115 15.65 -2.20 16.21
C THR A 115 16.36 -1.64 17.44
N LEU A 116 15.60 -1.25 18.45
CA LEU A 116 16.15 -0.95 19.77
C LEU A 116 16.32 -2.27 20.52
N ASP A 117 17.47 -2.86 20.36
CA ASP A 117 17.97 -3.95 21.20
C ASP A 117 19.19 -3.47 21.99
N SER A 118 19.75 -4.33 22.84
CA SER A 118 20.95 -4.03 23.64
C SER A 118 22.20 -3.71 22.80
N THR A 119 22.15 -3.95 21.49
CA THR A 119 23.28 -3.80 20.55
C THR A 119 23.14 -2.60 19.61
N PHE A 120 22.01 -1.85 19.65
CA PHE A 120 21.69 -0.71 18.77
C PHE A 120 21.96 -0.97 17.29
N ASN A 121 21.64 -2.19 16.81
CA ASN A 121 21.83 -2.53 15.42
C ASN A 121 20.86 -1.75 14.52
N ILE A 122 21.42 -1.01 13.57
CA ILE A 122 20.66 -0.31 12.53
C ILE A 122 20.41 -1.29 11.39
N ASN A 123 19.21 -1.85 11.34
CA ASN A 123 18.78 -2.66 10.21
C ASN A 123 17.93 -1.78 9.27
N LEU A 124 18.51 -1.43 8.13
CA LEU A 124 17.79 -0.75 7.06
C LEU A 124 16.87 -1.75 6.33
N ASN A 125 15.70 -2.01 6.90
CA ASN A 125 14.65 -2.78 6.22
C ASN A 125 13.77 -1.81 5.42
N SER A 126 14.17 -1.50 4.19
CA SER A 126 13.37 -0.73 3.26
C SER A 126 12.78 -1.65 2.18
N SER A 127 11.52 -1.99 2.28
CA SER A 127 10.74 -2.39 1.11
C SER A 127 10.15 -1.14 0.49
N LEU A 128 10.47 -0.88 -0.78
CA LEU A 128 9.98 0.29 -1.50
C LEU A 128 8.48 0.19 -1.84
N ALA A 129 7.94 -1.02 -1.93
CA ALA A 129 6.55 -1.28 -2.29
C ALA A 129 5.77 -1.97 -1.16
N ASN A 130 4.51 -1.55 -0.99
CA ASN A 130 3.58 -2.22 -0.09
C ASN A 130 2.99 -3.46 -0.78
N ASP A 131 3.35 -4.65 -0.29
CA ASP A 131 2.96 -5.94 -0.87
C ASP A 131 1.72 -6.59 -0.23
N LEU A 132 1.12 -5.96 0.78
CA LEU A 132 0.04 -6.54 1.58
C LEU A 132 -1.19 -6.94 0.77
N VAL A 133 -1.61 -6.05 -0.14
CA VAL A 133 -2.77 -6.30 -0.99
C VAL A 133 -2.46 -7.38 -2.02
N LEU A 134 -1.29 -7.31 -2.64
CA LEU A 134 -0.82 -8.31 -3.60
C LEU A 134 -0.74 -9.72 -2.99
N ASN A 135 -0.18 -9.82 -1.77
CA ASN A 135 -0.08 -11.10 -1.05
C ASN A 135 -1.46 -11.72 -0.83
N PHE A 136 -2.44 -10.92 -0.38
CA PHE A 136 -3.79 -11.45 -0.15
C PHE A 136 -4.52 -11.77 -1.46
N THR A 137 -4.36 -10.93 -2.49
CA THR A 137 -4.98 -11.14 -3.82
C THR A 137 -4.50 -12.45 -4.45
N LEU A 138 -3.20 -12.72 -4.43
CA LEU A 138 -2.64 -13.99 -4.91
C LEU A 138 -3.19 -15.17 -4.11
N ALA A 139 -3.20 -15.05 -2.78
CA ALA A 139 -3.73 -16.09 -1.90
C ALA A 139 -5.22 -16.35 -2.16
N GLU A 140 -6.04 -15.30 -2.28
CA GLU A 140 -7.48 -15.39 -2.58
C GLU A 140 -7.76 -16.08 -3.92
N LYS A 141 -7.03 -15.71 -4.98
CA LYS A 141 -7.30 -16.19 -6.35
C LYS A 141 -6.79 -17.60 -6.61
N LEU A 142 -5.73 -18.03 -5.94
CA LEU A 142 -5.02 -19.26 -6.28
C LEU A 142 -5.20 -20.40 -5.27
N ALA A 143 -5.65 -20.11 -4.04
CA ALA A 143 -5.75 -21.13 -3.01
C ALA A 143 -6.68 -22.29 -3.37
N GLN A 144 -7.75 -22.03 -4.16
CA GLN A 144 -8.72 -23.08 -4.51
C GLN A 144 -8.12 -24.18 -5.38
N SER A 145 -7.10 -23.87 -6.22
CA SER A 145 -6.43 -24.86 -7.06
C SER A 145 -5.75 -25.97 -6.23
N ALA A 146 -5.35 -25.66 -4.98
CA ALA A 146 -4.75 -26.62 -4.08
C ALA A 146 -5.71 -27.79 -3.72
N SER A 147 -7.04 -27.55 -3.73
CA SER A 147 -8.03 -28.58 -3.48
C SER A 147 -8.17 -29.58 -4.62
N ALA A 148 -7.84 -29.18 -5.85
CA ALA A 148 -7.86 -30.05 -7.02
C ALA A 148 -6.53 -30.80 -7.21
N SER A 149 -5.41 -30.25 -6.71
CA SER A 149 -4.05 -30.74 -6.92
C SER A 149 -3.38 -31.34 -5.67
N ASN A 150 -4.04 -31.32 -4.51
CA ASN A 150 -3.44 -31.68 -3.21
C ASN A 150 -2.12 -30.92 -2.95
N SER A 151 -2.05 -29.65 -3.36
CA SER A 151 -0.86 -28.81 -3.26
C SER A 151 0.39 -29.35 -4.00
N ASN A 152 0.22 -30.32 -4.91
CA ASN A 152 1.28 -30.80 -5.80
C ASN A 152 1.13 -30.12 -7.16
N PHE A 153 2.19 -29.45 -7.61
CA PHE A 153 2.14 -28.69 -8.86
C PHE A 153 2.15 -29.57 -10.11
N ASP A 154 2.53 -30.87 -10.00
CA ASP A 154 2.39 -31.82 -11.10
C ASP A 154 0.93 -32.22 -11.34
N SER A 155 0.06 -32.00 -10.36
CA SER A 155 -1.37 -32.33 -10.43
C SER A 155 -2.25 -31.12 -10.74
N LEU A 156 -1.68 -29.94 -11.06
CA LEU A 156 -2.40 -28.78 -11.56
C LEU A 156 -2.97 -29.05 -12.97
N PHE A 157 -3.79 -28.14 -13.49
CA PHE A 157 -4.33 -28.23 -14.86
C PHE A 157 -3.22 -28.46 -15.89
N VAL A 158 -2.09 -27.77 -15.73
CA VAL A 158 -0.82 -28.05 -16.41
C VAL A 158 0.27 -28.16 -15.35
N PRO A 159 1.10 -29.22 -15.36
CA PRO A 159 2.24 -29.34 -14.46
C PRO A 159 3.16 -28.13 -14.52
N LEU A 160 3.50 -27.59 -13.33
CA LEU A 160 4.13 -26.29 -13.15
C LEU A 160 5.47 -26.40 -12.40
N ARG A 161 6.44 -25.59 -12.79
CA ARG A 161 7.57 -25.20 -11.95
C ARG A 161 7.65 -23.69 -11.83
N VAL A 162 7.93 -23.22 -10.61
CA VAL A 162 8.10 -21.80 -10.30
C VAL A 162 9.52 -21.61 -9.78
N VAL A 163 10.24 -20.68 -10.38
CA VAL A 163 11.63 -20.44 -10.04
C VAL A 163 11.77 -19.28 -9.07
N ALA A 164 12.47 -19.50 -7.97
CA ALA A 164 12.86 -18.52 -6.98
C ALA A 164 14.36 -18.55 -6.72
N ALA A 165 14.90 -17.62 -5.96
CA ALA A 165 16.32 -17.52 -5.62
C ALA A 165 16.53 -17.54 -4.11
N ASP A 166 17.46 -18.38 -3.65
CA ASP A 166 18.06 -18.31 -2.33
C ASP A 166 19.37 -17.52 -2.42
N VAL A 167 19.34 -16.24 -2.07
CA VAL A 167 20.53 -15.37 -2.20
C VAL A 167 21.60 -15.67 -1.15
N PHE A 168 21.25 -16.34 -0.05
CA PHE A 168 22.20 -16.69 1.01
C PHE A 168 23.06 -17.89 0.62
N THR A 169 22.48 -18.86 -0.09
CA THR A 169 23.20 -20.02 -0.64
C THR A 169 23.59 -19.83 -2.11
N GLN A 170 23.25 -18.68 -2.71
CA GLN A 170 23.50 -18.35 -4.11
C GLN A 170 23.01 -19.44 -5.07
N SER A 171 21.79 -19.92 -4.84
CA SER A 171 21.23 -21.04 -5.61
C SER A 171 19.84 -20.76 -6.14
N VAL A 172 19.53 -21.39 -7.28
CA VAL A 172 18.18 -21.46 -7.85
C VAL A 172 17.34 -22.42 -7.01
N VAL A 173 16.12 -22.00 -6.67
CA VAL A 173 15.14 -22.83 -5.95
C VAL A 173 13.94 -23.08 -6.87
N VAL A 174 13.72 -24.33 -7.23
CA VAL A 174 12.59 -24.77 -8.05
C VAL A 174 11.45 -25.24 -7.14
N LEU A 175 10.35 -24.48 -7.14
CA LEU A 175 9.15 -24.77 -6.33
C LEU A 175 8.19 -25.64 -7.13
N LYS A 176 7.76 -26.76 -6.54
CA LYS A 176 6.93 -27.80 -7.19
C LYS A 176 5.78 -28.30 -6.35
N SER A 177 5.60 -27.75 -5.14
CA SER A 177 4.53 -28.11 -4.22
C SER A 177 4.30 -27.04 -3.18
N GLY A 178 3.23 -27.15 -2.40
CA GLY A 178 2.87 -26.23 -1.33
C GLY A 178 1.77 -25.24 -1.74
N ALA A 179 1.71 -24.10 -1.07
CA ALA A 179 0.78 -23.05 -1.43
C ALA A 179 1.25 -22.35 -2.71
N LEU A 180 0.46 -22.45 -3.79
CA LEU A 180 0.81 -21.87 -5.08
C LEU A 180 1.03 -20.35 -4.97
N SER A 181 0.17 -19.64 -4.22
CA SER A 181 0.32 -18.20 -3.97
C SER A 181 1.68 -17.84 -3.37
N ASP A 182 2.17 -18.66 -2.43
CA ASP A 182 3.43 -18.42 -1.75
C ASP A 182 4.60 -18.63 -2.72
N ALA A 183 4.52 -19.68 -3.55
CA ALA A 183 5.52 -19.96 -4.57
C ALA A 183 5.64 -18.83 -5.60
N LEU A 184 4.47 -18.34 -6.11
CA LEU A 184 4.43 -17.23 -7.05
C LEU A 184 4.93 -15.92 -6.42
N ARG A 185 4.56 -15.70 -5.15
CA ARG A 185 5.01 -14.52 -4.43
C ARG A 185 6.52 -14.56 -4.14
N ALA A 186 7.08 -15.72 -3.84
CA ALA A 186 8.53 -15.90 -3.71
C ALA A 186 9.25 -15.54 -5.01
N SER A 187 8.76 -16.09 -6.12
CA SER A 187 9.33 -15.85 -7.45
C SER A 187 9.26 -14.38 -7.88
N GLN A 188 8.36 -13.58 -7.32
CA GLN A 188 8.21 -12.14 -7.62
C GLN A 188 8.88 -11.23 -6.59
N THR A 189 9.61 -11.75 -5.64
CA THR A 189 10.27 -10.96 -4.59
C THR A 189 11.52 -10.28 -5.14
N VAL A 190 11.36 -9.22 -5.92
CA VAL A 190 12.48 -8.41 -6.41
C VAL A 190 13.19 -7.78 -5.20
N PRO A 191 14.52 -8.00 -5.04
CA PRO A 191 15.30 -7.42 -3.95
C PRO A 191 15.09 -5.91 -3.84
N PHE A 192 15.01 -5.38 -2.62
CA PHE A 192 14.72 -4.00 -2.24
C PHE A 192 13.27 -3.51 -2.52
N PHE A 193 12.56 -4.08 -3.51
CA PHE A 193 11.17 -3.71 -3.79
C PHE A 193 10.20 -4.36 -2.83
N TYR A 194 10.33 -5.68 -2.60
CA TYR A 194 9.44 -6.45 -1.76
C TYR A 194 10.19 -7.16 -0.63
N SER A 195 9.52 -7.33 0.50
CA SER A 195 10.07 -8.13 1.59
C SER A 195 10.10 -9.63 1.21
N PRO A 196 11.19 -10.36 1.53
CA PRO A 196 11.28 -11.78 1.26
C PRO A 196 10.24 -12.57 2.07
N ILE A 197 9.83 -13.70 1.53
CA ILE A 197 8.97 -14.65 2.22
C ILE A 197 9.74 -15.92 2.57
N ARG A 198 9.28 -16.62 3.61
CA ARG A 198 9.93 -17.83 4.09
C ARG A 198 9.16 -19.06 3.63
N ILE A 199 9.81 -19.92 2.83
CA ILE A 199 9.29 -21.22 2.41
C ILE A 199 10.31 -22.28 2.84
N ASP A 200 9.86 -23.33 3.52
CA ASP A 200 10.69 -24.44 4.00
C ASP A 200 11.96 -23.99 4.75
N GLY A 201 11.82 -22.95 5.56
CA GLY A 201 12.90 -22.40 6.36
C GLY A 201 13.82 -21.41 5.65
N LYS A 202 13.73 -21.24 4.34
CA LYS A 202 14.56 -20.35 3.52
C LYS A 202 13.85 -19.04 3.18
N TYR A 203 14.58 -17.93 3.22
CA TYR A 203 14.09 -16.66 2.67
C TYR A 203 14.36 -16.60 1.18
N LEU A 204 13.29 -16.54 0.40
CA LEU A 204 13.35 -16.57 -1.05
C LEU A 204 13.10 -15.20 -1.68
N PHE A 205 13.80 -14.98 -2.78
CA PHE A 205 13.75 -13.80 -3.63
C PHE A 205 13.34 -14.17 -5.05
N ASP A 206 13.18 -13.14 -5.90
CA ASP A 206 12.85 -13.31 -7.32
C ASP A 206 13.85 -14.23 -8.02
N GLY A 207 13.29 -15.22 -8.73
CA GLY A 207 14.11 -16.20 -9.47
C GLY A 207 14.97 -15.57 -10.54
N GLY A 208 14.60 -14.40 -11.03
CA GLY A 208 15.38 -13.63 -12.02
C GLY A 208 16.76 -13.20 -11.54
N VAL A 209 17.05 -13.32 -10.22
CA VAL A 209 18.41 -13.09 -9.69
C VAL A 209 19.41 -14.10 -10.24
N TYR A 210 19.03 -15.37 -10.40
CA TYR A 210 19.94 -16.45 -10.85
C TYR A 210 19.45 -17.18 -12.09
N ASN A 211 18.16 -17.17 -12.41
CA ASN A 211 17.59 -17.84 -13.58
C ASN A 211 16.32 -17.14 -14.04
N ASN A 212 16.48 -16.12 -14.86
CA ASN A 212 15.38 -15.31 -15.36
C ASN A 212 14.58 -15.97 -16.49
N PHE A 213 15.19 -16.92 -17.20
CA PHE A 213 14.60 -17.65 -18.34
C PHE A 213 14.85 -19.15 -18.21
N PRO A 214 14.04 -19.86 -17.40
CA PRO A 214 14.35 -21.19 -16.86
C PRO A 214 14.14 -22.34 -17.86
N VAL A 215 14.79 -22.31 -19.01
CA VAL A 215 14.76 -23.37 -20.02
C VAL A 215 15.42 -24.65 -19.50
N ASP A 216 16.49 -24.54 -18.72
CA ASP A 216 17.16 -25.66 -18.08
C ASP A 216 16.26 -26.41 -17.12
N VAL A 217 15.36 -25.69 -16.42
CA VAL A 217 14.41 -26.28 -15.47
C VAL A 217 13.35 -27.13 -16.18
N VAL A 218 12.78 -26.64 -17.31
CA VAL A 218 11.80 -27.44 -18.07
C VAL A 218 12.45 -28.68 -18.68
N GLN A 219 13.70 -28.56 -19.15
CA GLN A 219 14.46 -29.69 -19.68
C GLN A 219 14.74 -30.74 -18.60
N LYS A 220 15.24 -30.30 -17.43
CA LYS A 220 15.64 -31.21 -16.35
C LYS A 220 14.44 -31.92 -15.70
N ASP A 221 13.36 -31.20 -15.42
CA ASP A 221 12.25 -31.71 -14.64
C ASP A 221 11.18 -32.44 -15.46
N PHE A 222 11.00 -32.06 -16.74
CA PHE A 222 9.94 -32.55 -17.59
C PHE A 222 10.42 -33.22 -18.89
N ASN A 223 11.59 -32.83 -19.36
CA ASN A 223 12.18 -33.32 -20.61
C ASN A 223 11.18 -33.36 -21.79
N PRO A 224 10.58 -32.22 -22.17
CA PRO A 224 9.64 -32.17 -23.29
C PRO A 224 10.33 -32.36 -24.62
N ASP A 225 9.58 -32.81 -25.64
CA ASP A 225 10.10 -33.00 -26.99
C ASP A 225 10.33 -31.66 -27.72
N MET A 226 9.51 -30.64 -27.36
CA MET A 226 9.61 -29.29 -27.91
C MET A 226 9.50 -28.25 -26.78
N ILE A 227 10.28 -27.19 -26.88
CA ILE A 227 10.26 -26.06 -25.95
C ILE A 227 9.83 -24.79 -26.67
N ILE A 228 8.79 -24.12 -26.17
CA ILE A 228 8.41 -22.78 -26.60
C ILE A 228 8.84 -21.82 -25.48
N GLY A 229 9.89 -21.05 -25.74
CA GLY A 229 10.43 -20.10 -24.77
C GLY A 229 10.01 -18.67 -25.08
N SER A 230 9.24 -18.04 -24.19
CA SER A 230 8.84 -16.64 -24.31
C SER A 230 9.66 -15.77 -23.38
N ASN A 231 10.43 -14.83 -23.94
CA ASN A 231 11.26 -13.91 -23.21
C ASN A 231 10.78 -12.46 -23.37
N VAL A 232 10.47 -11.82 -22.25
CA VAL A 232 10.02 -10.42 -22.16
C VAL A 232 10.99 -9.55 -21.37
N SER A 233 12.12 -10.10 -20.94
CA SER A 233 13.14 -9.39 -20.19
C SER A 233 13.78 -8.28 -21.02
N SER A 234 14.11 -7.18 -20.39
CA SER A 234 14.92 -6.12 -21.00
C SER A 234 16.41 -6.47 -21.00
N LYS A 235 16.82 -7.45 -20.18
CA LYS A 235 18.20 -7.94 -20.10
C LYS A 235 18.37 -9.15 -21.03
N VAL A 236 18.27 -8.89 -22.34
CA VAL A 236 18.51 -9.89 -23.38
C VAL A 236 20.00 -9.90 -23.72
N TYR A 237 20.50 -11.07 -24.14
CA TYR A 237 21.88 -11.21 -24.64
C TYR A 237 22.08 -10.26 -25.82
N ASP A 238 23.14 -9.46 -25.80
CA ASP A 238 23.51 -8.45 -26.81
C ASP A 238 22.59 -7.23 -26.94
N ASP A 239 21.57 -7.06 -26.09
CA ASP A 239 20.76 -5.86 -26.07
C ASP A 239 21.35 -4.81 -25.11
N TYR A 240 21.78 -3.68 -25.63
CA TYR A 240 22.28 -2.57 -24.83
C TYR A 240 21.22 -1.45 -24.75
N PRO A 241 20.92 -0.89 -23.57
CA PRO A 241 19.84 0.08 -23.38
C PRO A 241 20.22 1.48 -23.87
N TYR A 242 20.48 1.65 -25.16
CA TYR A 242 20.75 2.94 -25.77
C TYR A 242 19.51 3.84 -25.74
N GLY A 243 19.65 5.09 -25.34
CA GLY A 243 18.71 6.15 -25.66
C GLY A 243 17.84 6.73 -24.56
N ASN A 244 18.02 6.36 -23.27
CA ASN A 244 17.32 7.03 -22.16
C ASN A 244 18.22 7.20 -20.93
N ASP A 245 18.91 8.31 -20.86
CA ASP A 245 19.81 8.63 -19.73
C ASP A 245 19.05 8.92 -18.43
N GLU A 246 17.79 9.36 -18.50
CA GLU A 246 16.98 9.71 -17.32
C GLU A 246 16.71 8.50 -16.41
N ASP A 247 16.66 7.27 -16.96
CA ASP A 247 16.37 6.04 -16.22
C ASP A 247 17.61 5.17 -15.99
N ILE A 248 18.81 5.64 -16.35
CA ILE A 248 20.00 4.77 -16.41
C ILE A 248 20.36 4.16 -15.05
N VAL A 249 20.20 4.91 -13.96
CA VAL A 249 20.52 4.43 -12.61
C VAL A 249 19.55 3.34 -12.15
N SER A 250 18.25 3.53 -12.37
CA SER A 250 17.24 2.54 -11.98
C SER A 250 17.32 1.27 -12.84
N ARG A 251 17.61 1.43 -14.13
CA ARG A 251 17.86 0.30 -15.04
C ARG A 251 19.15 -0.44 -14.70
N SER A 252 20.21 0.28 -14.36
CA SER A 252 21.48 -0.34 -13.96
C SER A 252 21.31 -1.21 -12.73
N LEU A 253 20.60 -0.72 -11.70
CA LEU A 253 20.29 -1.53 -10.51
C LEU A 253 19.49 -2.80 -10.87
N LEU A 254 18.48 -2.66 -11.74
CA LEU A 254 17.71 -3.82 -12.20
C LEU A 254 18.57 -4.81 -12.99
N TYR A 255 19.43 -4.32 -13.90
CA TYR A 255 20.35 -5.16 -14.67
C TYR A 255 21.44 -5.83 -13.81
N MET A 256 21.84 -5.19 -12.71
CA MET A 256 22.78 -5.81 -11.75
C MET A 256 22.13 -6.96 -10.97
N LEU A 257 20.81 -6.82 -10.67
CA LEU A 257 20.09 -7.77 -9.82
C LEU A 257 19.54 -8.98 -10.57
N LEU A 258 19.21 -8.83 -11.87
CA LEU A 258 18.58 -9.90 -12.64
C LEU A 258 19.59 -10.59 -13.55
N ASP A 259 19.43 -11.90 -13.72
CA ASP A 259 20.23 -12.69 -14.63
C ASP A 259 19.91 -12.38 -16.10
N LYS A 260 20.89 -12.62 -16.99
CA LYS A 260 20.69 -12.49 -18.45
C LYS A 260 19.79 -13.61 -18.96
N SER A 261 18.96 -13.26 -19.95
CA SER A 261 18.17 -14.24 -20.69
C SER A 261 18.82 -14.47 -22.06
N ASP A 262 19.36 -15.65 -22.26
CA ASP A 262 20.03 -16.02 -23.50
C ASP A 262 19.07 -16.78 -24.43
N PRO A 263 18.76 -16.26 -25.65
CA PRO A 263 17.95 -16.96 -26.65
C PRO A 263 18.49 -18.34 -27.04
N ALA A 264 19.79 -18.54 -27.00
CA ALA A 264 20.46 -19.80 -27.38
C ALA A 264 20.15 -20.95 -26.39
N GLN A 265 19.56 -20.68 -25.23
CA GLN A 265 19.11 -21.73 -24.31
C GLN A 265 17.95 -22.56 -24.90
N VAL A 266 17.13 -21.98 -25.79
CA VAL A 266 16.06 -22.73 -26.46
C VAL A 266 16.69 -23.63 -27.53
N PRO A 267 16.51 -24.97 -27.45
CA PRO A 267 17.11 -25.89 -28.42
C PRO A 267 16.56 -25.67 -29.83
N ALA A 268 17.27 -26.09 -30.85
CA ALA A 268 16.89 -25.94 -32.26
C ALA A 268 15.52 -26.59 -32.59
N THR A 269 15.12 -27.61 -31.83
CA THR A 269 13.79 -28.24 -31.92
C THR A 269 12.67 -27.36 -31.34
N GLY A 270 13.01 -26.31 -30.61
CA GLY A 270 12.06 -25.37 -29.97
C GLY A 270 11.90 -24.09 -30.76
N VAL A 271 11.12 -23.16 -30.21
CA VAL A 271 10.88 -21.81 -30.75
C VAL A 271 11.09 -20.78 -29.67
N TYR A 272 11.89 -19.78 -29.98
CA TYR A 272 12.09 -18.61 -29.12
C TYR A 272 11.19 -17.47 -29.56
N ILE A 273 10.36 -16.95 -28.63
CA ILE A 273 9.41 -15.87 -28.85
C ILE A 273 9.86 -14.65 -28.04
N GLN A 274 10.08 -13.53 -28.71
CA GLN A 274 10.40 -12.25 -28.07
C GLN A 274 9.42 -11.17 -28.54
N PRO A 275 8.39 -10.84 -27.74
CA PRO A 275 7.51 -9.74 -28.03
C PRO A 275 8.24 -8.40 -28.11
N ASP A 276 7.85 -7.51 -29.02
CA ASP A 276 8.41 -6.17 -29.09
C ASP A 276 7.87 -5.29 -27.97
N LEU A 277 8.68 -5.13 -26.93
CA LEU A 277 8.33 -4.38 -25.71
C LEU A 277 9.31 -3.21 -25.45
N ARG A 278 10.02 -2.72 -26.49
CA ARG A 278 11.03 -1.65 -26.36
C ARG A 278 10.42 -0.34 -25.84
N ASN A 279 9.17 -0.04 -26.18
CA ASN A 279 8.44 1.17 -25.78
C ASN A 279 7.74 1.06 -24.43
N TYR A 280 7.98 -0.02 -23.66
CA TYR A 280 7.36 -0.26 -22.37
C TYR A 280 8.41 -0.37 -21.28
N SER A 281 8.10 0.22 -20.12
CA SER A 281 8.94 0.07 -18.92
C SER A 281 8.47 -1.12 -18.06
N ALA A 282 9.32 -1.53 -17.12
CA ALA A 282 9.00 -2.55 -16.12
C ALA A 282 7.83 -2.15 -15.17
N PHE A 283 7.38 -0.87 -15.19
CA PHE A 283 6.34 -0.34 -14.32
C PHE A 283 5.03 0.02 -15.06
N ASP A 284 4.92 -0.30 -16.34
CA ASP A 284 3.75 0.03 -17.18
C ASP A 284 2.54 -0.89 -16.94
N PHE A 285 2.22 -1.21 -15.69
CA PHE A 285 1.06 -2.05 -15.32
C PHE A 285 -0.29 -1.51 -15.78
N ALA A 286 -0.39 -0.24 -16.15
CA ALA A 286 -1.64 0.32 -16.70
C ALA A 286 -1.85 -0.01 -18.18
N LYS A 287 -0.84 -0.54 -18.88
CA LYS A 287 -0.90 -0.81 -20.33
C LYS A 287 -1.19 -2.28 -20.65
N VAL A 288 -2.00 -2.95 -19.83
CA VAL A 288 -2.28 -4.40 -19.90
C VAL A 288 -2.62 -4.87 -21.32
N ARG A 289 -3.62 -4.25 -21.98
CA ARG A 289 -4.05 -4.67 -23.32
C ARG A 289 -2.93 -4.60 -24.34
N ALA A 290 -2.22 -3.47 -24.40
CA ALA A 290 -1.15 -3.29 -25.36
C ALA A 290 0.01 -4.28 -25.17
N LEU A 291 0.30 -4.66 -23.92
CA LEU A 291 1.29 -5.69 -23.61
C LEU A 291 0.82 -7.08 -24.09
N ILE A 292 -0.44 -7.45 -23.80
CA ILE A 292 -1.05 -8.71 -24.26
C ILE A 292 -1.08 -8.78 -25.79
N ASP A 293 -1.49 -7.70 -26.46
CA ASP A 293 -1.55 -7.62 -27.92
C ASP A 293 -0.17 -7.79 -28.56
N SER A 294 0.89 -7.25 -27.94
CA SER A 294 2.27 -7.44 -28.42
C SER A 294 2.70 -8.91 -28.32
N GLY A 295 2.42 -9.58 -27.19
CA GLY A 295 2.69 -11.02 -27.02
C GLY A 295 1.93 -11.87 -28.03
N TYR A 296 0.64 -11.59 -28.22
CA TYR A 296 -0.23 -12.27 -29.16
C TYR A 296 0.29 -12.12 -30.61
N ALA A 297 0.51 -10.88 -31.04
CA ALA A 297 0.95 -10.58 -32.41
C ALA A 297 2.30 -11.23 -32.75
N GLN A 298 3.26 -11.22 -31.81
CA GLN A 298 4.56 -11.86 -32.04
C GLN A 298 4.43 -13.38 -32.17
N THR A 299 3.61 -14.01 -31.31
CA THR A 299 3.38 -15.46 -31.38
C THR A 299 2.68 -15.85 -32.67
N GLN A 300 1.72 -15.06 -33.13
CA GLN A 300 1.04 -15.30 -34.43
C GLN A 300 2.00 -15.22 -35.63
N ARG A 301 2.98 -14.29 -35.61
CA ARG A 301 4.01 -14.21 -36.67
C ARG A 301 4.86 -15.47 -36.77
N GLN A 302 5.09 -16.13 -35.63
CA GLN A 302 5.91 -17.35 -35.56
C GLN A 302 5.07 -18.64 -35.59
N MET A 303 3.75 -18.54 -35.76
CA MET A 303 2.84 -19.70 -35.67
C MET A 303 3.11 -20.76 -36.74
N ALA A 304 3.52 -20.36 -37.95
CA ALA A 304 3.90 -21.27 -39.00
C ALA A 304 5.15 -22.09 -38.61
N GLU A 305 6.15 -21.45 -38.01
CA GLU A 305 7.34 -22.12 -37.49
C GLU A 305 6.98 -23.06 -36.34
N ILE A 306 6.16 -22.60 -35.38
CA ILE A 306 5.70 -23.41 -34.24
C ILE A 306 5.01 -24.68 -34.76
N LYS A 307 4.04 -24.52 -35.67
CA LYS A 307 3.30 -25.68 -36.26
C LYS A 307 4.16 -26.62 -37.06
N SER A 308 5.21 -26.12 -37.73
CA SER A 308 6.13 -26.98 -38.51
C SER A 308 6.98 -27.90 -37.64
N LYS A 309 7.20 -27.53 -36.38
CA LYS A 309 8.00 -28.31 -35.41
C LYS A 309 7.11 -29.18 -34.50
N LEU A 310 5.77 -29.01 -34.57
CA LEU A 310 4.84 -29.84 -33.80
C LEU A 310 4.53 -31.15 -34.55
N PRO A 311 4.22 -32.23 -33.81
CA PRO A 311 3.68 -33.43 -34.39
C PRO A 311 2.28 -33.22 -34.97
N ALA A 312 1.79 -34.23 -35.70
CA ALA A 312 0.44 -34.20 -36.34
C ALA A 312 -0.75 -34.12 -35.37
N SER A 313 -0.53 -34.29 -34.05
CA SER A 313 -1.58 -34.25 -33.02
C SER A 313 -1.67 -32.86 -32.37
N LEU A 314 -2.49 -32.01 -32.94
CA LEU A 314 -2.95 -30.77 -32.29
C LEU A 314 -3.99 -31.11 -31.22
N ARG A 315 -4.11 -30.26 -30.20
CA ARG A 315 -5.14 -30.41 -29.17
C ARG A 315 -6.22 -29.35 -29.38
N SER A 316 -7.43 -29.77 -29.70
CA SER A 316 -8.52 -28.80 -30.01
C SER A 316 -8.84 -27.89 -28.82
N CYS A 317 -9.30 -26.68 -29.12
CA CYS A 317 -9.75 -25.73 -28.12
C CYS A 317 -10.83 -26.33 -27.20
N GLU A 318 -11.74 -27.18 -27.77
CA GLU A 318 -12.82 -27.84 -27.02
C GLU A 318 -12.24 -28.86 -26.05
N GLU A 319 -11.23 -29.64 -26.45
CA GLU A 319 -10.54 -30.60 -25.58
C GLU A 319 -9.85 -29.89 -24.41
N VAL A 320 -9.17 -28.79 -24.68
CA VAL A 320 -8.52 -27.95 -23.65
C VAL A 320 -9.55 -27.39 -22.69
N ALA A 321 -10.67 -26.87 -23.21
CA ALA A 321 -11.77 -26.34 -22.39
C ALA A 321 -12.43 -27.44 -21.53
N ALA A 322 -12.65 -28.62 -22.09
CA ALA A 322 -13.22 -29.76 -21.35
C ALA A 322 -12.31 -30.22 -20.20
N ARG A 323 -10.99 -30.35 -20.47
CA ARG A 323 -9.99 -30.68 -19.43
C ARG A 323 -9.91 -29.62 -18.35
N ARG A 324 -9.95 -28.34 -18.70
CA ARG A 324 -9.96 -27.20 -17.76
C ARG A 324 -11.21 -27.23 -16.90
N ASN A 325 -12.38 -27.45 -17.48
CA ASN A 325 -13.64 -27.55 -16.75
C ASN A 325 -13.65 -28.76 -15.80
N ALA A 326 -13.12 -29.90 -16.24
CA ALA A 326 -12.97 -31.10 -15.39
C ALA A 326 -12.01 -30.88 -14.22
N PHE A 327 -10.94 -30.11 -14.41
CA PHE A 327 -10.04 -29.69 -13.32
C PHE A 327 -10.75 -28.72 -12.35
N ASN A 328 -11.37 -27.68 -12.88
CA ASN A 328 -12.03 -26.64 -12.08
C ASN A 328 -13.22 -27.18 -11.29
N SER A 329 -13.94 -28.20 -11.77
CA SER A 329 -15.04 -28.86 -11.04
C SER A 329 -14.59 -29.56 -9.74
N LYS A 330 -13.32 -29.90 -9.62
CA LYS A 330 -12.72 -30.48 -8.42
C LYS A 330 -12.40 -29.45 -7.36
N THR A 331 -12.33 -28.14 -7.73
CA THR A 331 -12.03 -27.08 -6.76
C THR A 331 -13.21 -26.87 -5.81
N LYS A 332 -12.89 -26.53 -4.56
CA LYS A 332 -13.89 -26.27 -3.52
C LYS A 332 -13.74 -24.86 -2.96
N PRO A 333 -14.86 -24.21 -2.59
CA PRO A 333 -14.81 -22.91 -1.91
C PRO A 333 -13.94 -22.95 -0.66
N ILE A 334 -13.21 -21.85 -0.40
CA ILE A 334 -12.33 -21.74 0.75
C ILE A 334 -13.17 -21.64 2.03
N ARG A 335 -13.05 -22.64 2.92
CA ARG A 335 -13.56 -22.62 4.28
C ARG A 335 -12.40 -22.76 5.24
N VAL A 336 -12.22 -21.75 6.09
CA VAL A 336 -11.12 -21.72 7.07
C VAL A 336 -11.61 -22.25 8.41
N GLU A 337 -11.07 -23.37 8.82
CA GLU A 337 -11.39 -23.98 10.13
C GLU A 337 -10.42 -23.54 11.21
N ASN A 338 -9.16 -23.29 10.84
CA ASN A 338 -8.13 -22.84 11.77
C ASN A 338 -7.40 -21.62 11.25
N ILE A 339 -6.98 -20.75 12.18
CA ILE A 339 -5.99 -19.70 11.90
C ILE A 339 -4.74 -20.06 12.69
N ARG A 340 -3.62 -20.17 11.99
CA ARG A 340 -2.33 -20.36 12.59
C ARG A 340 -1.56 -19.04 12.58
N TYR A 341 -1.06 -18.67 13.75
CA TYR A 341 -0.28 -17.44 13.93
C TYR A 341 1.19 -17.82 14.13
N GLU A 342 2.01 -17.64 13.10
CA GLU A 342 3.44 -17.94 13.16
C GLU A 342 4.22 -16.72 13.68
N GLY A 343 5.05 -16.90 14.70
CA GLY A 343 5.86 -15.84 15.30
C GLY A 343 5.11 -14.91 16.29
N PHE A 344 3.91 -15.28 16.72
CA PHE A 344 3.11 -14.53 17.69
C PHE A 344 2.92 -15.28 19.01
N SER A 345 3.09 -14.58 20.14
CA SER A 345 2.81 -15.14 21.47
C SER A 345 1.31 -15.39 21.68
N ALA A 346 0.95 -16.25 22.64
CA ALA A 346 -0.44 -16.55 22.97
C ALA A 346 -1.28 -15.29 23.34
N ARG A 347 -0.66 -14.25 23.90
CA ARG A 347 -1.33 -12.99 24.21
C ARG A 347 -1.63 -12.19 22.95
N GLN A 348 -0.70 -12.16 22.01
CA GLN A 348 -0.87 -11.51 20.71
C GLN A 348 -1.91 -12.23 19.86
N GLN A 349 -1.92 -13.57 19.83
CA GLN A 349 -2.91 -14.36 19.12
C GLN A 349 -4.35 -14.07 19.62
N ARG A 350 -4.54 -13.87 20.94
CA ARG A 350 -5.85 -13.47 21.49
C ARG A 350 -6.31 -12.11 20.97
N TYR A 351 -5.40 -11.14 20.82
CA TYR A 351 -5.70 -9.85 20.21
C TYR A 351 -6.07 -10.02 18.73
N LEU A 352 -5.28 -10.76 17.95
CA LEU A 352 -5.48 -10.99 16.53
C LEU A 352 -6.81 -11.71 16.22
N ASN A 353 -7.19 -12.70 17.04
CA ASN A 353 -8.46 -13.43 16.87
C ASN A 353 -9.70 -12.52 16.86
N LYS A 354 -9.62 -11.33 17.49
CA LYS A 354 -10.72 -10.35 17.50
C LYS A 354 -11.02 -9.77 16.11
N PHE A 355 -10.06 -9.80 15.21
CA PHE A 355 -10.25 -9.36 13.83
C PHE A 355 -10.99 -10.40 12.99
N PHE A 356 -10.96 -11.69 13.40
CA PHE A 356 -11.52 -12.83 12.68
C PHE A 356 -12.70 -13.43 13.43
N LYS A 357 -13.83 -12.71 13.48
CA LYS A 357 -15.09 -13.13 14.15
C LYS A 357 -14.90 -13.67 15.58
N ASN A 358 -13.91 -13.14 16.29
CA ASN A 358 -13.63 -13.50 17.69
C ASN A 358 -13.42 -15.00 17.91
N GLY A 359 -12.78 -15.67 16.95
CA GLY A 359 -12.49 -17.11 17.02
C GLY A 359 -13.61 -18.04 16.58
N ARG A 360 -14.80 -17.55 16.20
CA ARG A 360 -15.89 -18.38 15.65
C ARG A 360 -15.46 -19.04 14.35
N ARG A 361 -15.74 -20.32 14.19
CA ARG A 361 -15.37 -21.14 13.03
C ARG A 361 -16.60 -21.90 12.49
N PRO A 362 -16.66 -22.29 11.19
CA PRO A 362 -15.69 -21.96 10.14
C PRO A 362 -15.81 -20.50 9.70
N LEU A 363 -14.74 -19.95 9.10
CA LEU A 363 -14.73 -18.66 8.44
C LEU A 363 -14.84 -18.86 6.92
N PHE A 364 -15.62 -18.01 6.28
CA PHE A 364 -15.62 -17.88 4.82
C PHE A 364 -14.53 -16.93 4.36
N LEU A 365 -14.16 -16.99 3.08
CA LEU A 365 -13.13 -16.14 2.50
C LEU A 365 -13.41 -14.63 2.72
N SER A 366 -14.68 -14.20 2.60
CA SER A 366 -15.09 -12.82 2.88
C SER A 366 -14.84 -12.35 4.31
N ASP A 367 -14.96 -13.29 5.29
CA ASP A 367 -14.69 -13.00 6.69
C ASP A 367 -13.18 -12.83 6.93
N VAL A 368 -12.40 -13.73 6.33
CA VAL A 368 -10.93 -13.66 6.38
C VAL A 368 -10.42 -12.40 5.71
N LYS A 369 -10.94 -12.06 4.54
CA LYS A 369 -10.60 -10.84 3.79
C LYS A 369 -10.89 -9.58 4.62
N SER A 370 -12.09 -9.47 5.17
CA SER A 370 -12.47 -8.37 6.06
C SER A 370 -11.56 -8.27 7.28
N GLY A 371 -11.25 -9.40 7.92
CA GLY A 371 -10.37 -9.47 9.08
C GLY A 371 -8.94 -9.05 8.75
N TYR A 372 -8.41 -9.57 7.66
CA TYR A 372 -7.06 -9.27 7.19
C TYR A 372 -6.89 -7.77 6.86
N TYR A 373 -7.76 -7.20 6.02
CA TYR A 373 -7.66 -5.78 5.66
C TYR A 373 -7.89 -4.85 6.84
N ARG A 374 -8.74 -5.23 7.79
CA ARG A 374 -8.89 -4.48 9.04
C ARG A 374 -7.62 -4.52 9.89
N LEU A 375 -6.92 -5.65 9.91
CA LEU A 375 -5.67 -5.81 10.63
C LEU A 375 -4.56 -4.98 10.00
N VAL A 376 -4.33 -5.12 8.68
CA VAL A 376 -3.27 -4.42 7.95
C VAL A 376 -3.58 -2.94 7.67
N SER A 377 -4.76 -2.44 8.05
CA SER A 377 -5.03 -1.00 8.07
C SER A 377 -4.21 -0.28 9.14
N ASP A 378 -3.66 -1.00 10.11
CA ASP A 378 -2.69 -0.50 11.07
C ASP A 378 -1.27 -0.76 10.54
N SER A 379 -0.44 0.28 10.50
CA SER A 379 0.92 0.22 9.95
C SER A 379 1.83 -0.78 10.67
N TYR A 380 1.58 -1.05 11.95
CA TYR A 380 2.32 -2.06 12.70
C TYR A 380 2.21 -3.45 12.06
N PHE A 381 1.04 -3.80 11.49
CA PHE A 381 0.82 -5.11 10.87
C PHE A 381 1.21 -5.18 9.39
N HIS A 382 1.95 -4.21 8.88
CA HIS A 382 2.50 -4.28 7.52
C HIS A 382 3.56 -5.38 7.34
N HIS A 383 4.05 -5.96 8.44
CA HIS A 383 5.04 -7.04 8.44
C HIS A 383 4.42 -8.43 8.70
N ILE A 384 3.22 -8.66 8.17
CA ILE A 384 2.59 -9.98 8.21
C ILE A 384 2.42 -10.52 6.79
N PHE A 385 2.45 -11.85 6.68
CA PHE A 385 2.25 -12.55 5.42
C PHE A 385 1.07 -13.51 5.54
N PRO A 386 0.02 -13.38 4.69
CA PRO A 386 -1.14 -14.28 4.67
C PRO A 386 -0.89 -15.44 3.73
N SER A 387 -1.27 -16.67 4.14
CA SER A 387 -1.25 -17.85 3.29
C SER A 387 -2.45 -18.73 3.59
N PHE A 388 -2.99 -19.42 2.56
CA PHE A 388 -3.99 -20.46 2.73
C PHE A 388 -3.34 -21.81 2.49
N ARG A 389 -3.31 -22.66 3.52
CA ARG A 389 -2.80 -24.02 3.42
C ARG A 389 -3.95 -25.00 3.36
N TYR A 390 -4.00 -25.74 2.28
CA TYR A 390 -4.96 -26.82 2.10
C TYR A 390 -4.75 -27.94 3.13
N GLN A 391 -5.82 -28.42 3.72
CA GLN A 391 -5.79 -29.51 4.71
C GLN A 391 -6.49 -30.76 4.18
N GLN A 392 -7.74 -30.62 3.76
CA GLN A 392 -8.57 -31.70 3.22
C GLN A 392 -9.68 -31.08 2.34
N PRO A 393 -10.45 -31.88 1.56
CA PRO A 393 -11.42 -31.33 0.63
C PRO A 393 -12.33 -30.26 1.21
N GLY A 394 -12.16 -29.01 0.72
CA GLY A 394 -12.95 -27.87 1.12
C GLY A 394 -12.52 -27.17 2.41
N THR A 395 -11.49 -27.64 3.09
CA THR A 395 -11.00 -27.03 4.35
C THR A 395 -9.57 -26.50 4.21
N TYR A 396 -9.37 -25.32 4.78
CA TYR A 396 -8.10 -24.62 4.73
C TYR A 396 -7.72 -24.12 6.12
N GLU A 397 -6.42 -24.08 6.37
CA GLU A 397 -5.83 -23.32 7.46
C GLU A 397 -5.38 -21.96 6.93
N PHE A 398 -5.82 -20.86 7.55
CA PHE A 398 -5.31 -19.54 7.25
C PHE A 398 -4.11 -19.24 8.11
N VAL A 399 -2.96 -19.04 7.50
CA VAL A 399 -1.70 -18.76 8.19
C VAL A 399 -1.40 -17.27 8.13
N LEU A 400 -1.13 -16.68 9.29
CA LEU A 400 -0.59 -15.33 9.40
C LEU A 400 0.82 -15.44 9.98
N ALA A 401 1.82 -15.31 9.12
CA ALA A 401 3.22 -15.36 9.52
C ALA A 401 3.74 -13.95 9.79
N LYS A 402 4.38 -13.75 10.95
CA LYS A 402 5.09 -12.51 11.27
C LYS A 402 6.42 -12.50 10.53
N ARG A 403 6.68 -11.42 9.77
CA ARG A 403 8.01 -11.16 9.19
C ARG A 403 8.88 -10.38 10.19
N PRO A 404 10.21 -10.37 10.01
CA PRO A 404 11.10 -9.51 10.79
C PRO A 404 10.62 -8.06 10.76
N GLN A 405 10.56 -7.44 11.92
CA GLN A 405 10.01 -6.09 12.09
C GLN A 405 10.83 -5.32 13.11
N ASN A 406 11.14 -4.09 12.76
CA ASN A 406 11.72 -3.14 13.68
C ASN A 406 10.61 -2.51 14.53
N ASN A 407 10.91 -2.21 15.78
CA ASN A 407 9.98 -1.62 16.73
C ASN A 407 10.18 -0.12 16.93
N PHE A 408 11.19 0.45 16.30
CA PHE A 408 11.53 1.86 16.39
C PHE A 408 11.72 2.46 15.01
N GLN A 409 11.18 3.66 14.78
CA GLN A 409 11.29 4.37 13.52
C GLN A 409 11.64 5.82 13.78
N VAL A 410 12.62 6.33 13.06
CA VAL A 410 12.99 7.75 13.03
C VAL A 410 12.56 8.36 11.71
N ASP A 411 11.77 9.41 11.78
CA ASP A 411 11.24 10.14 10.63
C ASP A 411 11.95 11.48 10.50
N PHE A 412 12.55 11.75 9.36
CA PHE A 412 13.12 13.04 9.02
C PHE A 412 12.30 13.71 7.92
N GLY A 413 12.11 15.03 8.04
CA GLY A 413 11.34 15.76 7.07
C GLY A 413 11.32 17.26 7.28
N GLY A 414 10.30 17.89 6.75
CA GLY A 414 10.10 19.32 6.87
C GLY A 414 9.46 19.93 5.62
N SER A 415 9.46 21.23 5.55
CA SER A 415 9.05 22.00 4.38
C SER A 415 10.04 23.12 4.11
N ILE A 416 10.39 23.30 2.84
CA ILE A 416 11.21 24.42 2.37
C ILE A 416 10.31 25.29 1.50
N THR A 417 10.24 26.56 1.81
CA THR A 417 9.43 27.53 1.07
C THR A 417 10.20 28.81 0.85
N THR A 418 9.80 29.60 -0.13
CA THR A 418 10.34 30.94 -0.36
C THR A 418 9.94 31.95 0.71
N ARG A 419 8.96 31.61 1.55
CA ARG A 419 8.55 32.38 2.72
C ARG A 419 9.34 31.96 3.95
N ASN A 420 9.42 32.82 4.97
CA ASN A 420 10.10 32.52 6.23
C ASN A 420 9.32 31.53 7.13
N ILE A 421 8.60 30.58 6.52
CA ILE A 421 7.81 29.54 7.19
C ILE A 421 8.42 28.14 7.03
N SER A 422 9.65 28.05 6.49
CA SER A 422 10.38 26.79 6.40
C SER A 422 10.56 26.16 7.77
N ASN A 423 10.43 24.84 7.85
CA ASN A 423 10.63 24.10 9.09
C ASN A 423 11.30 22.75 8.84
N ILE A 424 11.99 22.26 9.86
CA ILE A 424 12.55 20.92 9.95
C ILE A 424 11.63 20.09 10.85
N TYR A 425 11.45 18.84 10.49
CA TYR A 425 10.67 17.86 11.26
C TYR A 425 11.51 16.66 11.64
N LEU A 426 11.41 16.25 12.89
CA LEU A 426 11.96 15.01 13.45
C LEU A 426 10.84 14.27 14.18
N GLY A 427 10.61 13.02 13.81
CA GLY A 427 9.65 12.12 14.47
C GLY A 427 10.34 10.87 15.02
N LEU A 428 10.01 10.49 16.23
CA LEU A 428 10.45 9.26 16.87
C LEU A 428 9.22 8.41 17.15
N ASN A 429 9.16 7.18 16.61
CA ASN A 429 8.02 6.29 16.75
C ASN A 429 8.48 4.97 17.36
N TYR A 430 7.76 4.50 18.37
CA TYR A 430 8.03 3.24 19.05
C TYR A 430 6.75 2.39 19.11
N TYR A 431 6.86 1.13 18.72
CA TYR A 431 5.77 0.16 18.75
C TYR A 431 6.03 -0.95 19.75
N TYR A 432 5.03 -1.24 20.58
CA TYR A 432 5.04 -2.36 21.48
C TYR A 432 3.72 -3.14 21.37
N PHE A 433 3.82 -4.43 21.06
CA PHE A 433 2.66 -5.29 20.89
C PHE A 433 2.69 -6.49 21.83
N ASN A 434 1.69 -6.60 22.70
CA ASN A 434 1.50 -7.73 23.59
C ASN A 434 0.00 -8.05 23.75
N ARG A 435 -0.68 -7.58 24.81
CA ARG A 435 -2.13 -7.69 25.03
C ARG A 435 -2.90 -6.61 24.28
N ALA A 436 -2.28 -5.49 24.10
CA ALA A 436 -2.72 -4.33 23.35
C ALA A 436 -1.59 -3.90 22.41
N LEU A 437 -1.92 -3.17 21.36
CA LEU A 437 -0.93 -2.51 20.53
C LEU A 437 -0.71 -1.11 21.07
N THR A 438 0.52 -0.79 21.45
CA THR A 438 0.92 0.56 21.88
C THR A 438 1.80 1.17 20.80
N HIS A 439 1.46 2.37 20.39
CA HIS A 439 2.25 3.23 19.51
C HIS A 439 2.54 4.53 20.25
N ALA A 440 3.80 4.73 20.65
CA ALA A 440 4.28 5.96 21.24
C ALA A 440 5.04 6.77 20.19
N ASP A 441 4.73 8.05 20.09
CA ASP A 441 5.39 8.95 19.15
C ASP A 441 5.78 10.28 19.82
N ILE A 442 6.93 10.82 19.40
CA ILE A 442 7.43 12.14 19.79
C ILE A 442 7.74 12.88 18.49
N ASN A 443 7.18 14.06 18.33
CA ASN A 443 7.29 14.87 17.11
C ASN A 443 7.86 16.22 17.45
N PHE A 444 8.89 16.62 16.72
CA PHE A 444 9.52 17.93 16.83
C PHE A 444 9.43 18.69 15.52
N TYR A 445 9.06 19.96 15.62
CA TYR A 445 9.10 20.92 14.52
C TYR A 445 9.98 22.11 14.93
N ALA A 446 10.92 22.47 14.09
CA ALA A 446 11.81 23.61 14.31
C ALA A 446 11.84 24.51 13.09
N GLY A 447 11.38 25.74 13.26
CA GLY A 447 11.36 26.78 12.22
C GLY A 447 11.24 28.17 12.85
N ASN A 448 11.40 29.21 12.07
CA ASN A 448 11.27 30.58 12.59
C ASN A 448 9.82 30.92 12.93
N PHE A 449 8.90 30.58 12.04
CA PHE A 449 7.46 30.82 12.21
C PHE A 449 6.80 29.86 13.20
N TYR A 450 7.19 28.59 13.19
CA TYR A 450 6.54 27.54 13.98
C TYR A 450 7.55 26.61 14.64
N LYS A 451 7.40 26.41 15.95
CA LYS A 451 8.15 25.44 16.76
C LYS A 451 7.15 24.61 17.55
N SER A 452 7.36 23.30 17.60
CA SER A 452 6.47 22.42 18.38
C SER A 452 7.18 21.17 18.88
N ALA A 453 6.76 20.71 20.05
CA ALA A 453 7.05 19.39 20.57
C ALA A 453 5.73 18.73 20.95
N GLN A 454 5.48 17.52 20.46
CA GLN A 454 4.29 16.75 20.74
C GLN A 454 4.68 15.33 21.11
N THR A 455 4.11 14.80 22.18
CA THR A 455 4.19 13.37 22.52
C THR A 455 2.79 12.78 22.61
N LYS A 456 2.62 11.58 22.07
CA LYS A 456 1.40 10.80 22.11
C LYS A 456 1.73 9.35 22.42
N ALA A 457 0.83 8.66 23.10
CA ALA A 457 0.92 7.21 23.30
C ALA A 457 -0.46 6.58 23.08
N ARG A 458 -0.71 6.09 21.88
CA ARG A 458 -1.95 5.41 21.54
C ARG A 458 -1.87 3.94 21.96
N ILE A 459 -2.85 3.49 22.75
CA ILE A 459 -3.00 2.12 23.22
C ILE A 459 -4.30 1.55 22.67
N ASP A 460 -4.19 0.65 21.68
CA ASP A 460 -5.35 0.02 21.03
C ASP A 460 -5.73 -1.28 21.75
N PHE A 461 -6.98 -1.35 22.21
CA PHE A 461 -7.56 -2.50 22.87
C PHE A 461 -8.52 -3.23 21.93
N ALA A 462 -8.58 -4.56 22.05
CA ALA A 462 -9.50 -5.39 21.28
C ALA A 462 -10.45 -6.25 22.17
N ASN A 463 -10.42 -6.09 23.50
CA ASN A 463 -11.10 -7.01 24.43
C ASN A 463 -12.62 -6.80 24.53
N PHE A 464 -13.09 -5.54 24.58
CA PHE A 464 -14.51 -5.17 24.76
C PHE A 464 -15.08 -4.42 23.55
N GLY A 465 -14.70 -4.85 22.34
CA GLY A 465 -14.83 -4.04 21.15
C GLY A 465 -13.49 -3.37 20.82
N ARG A 466 -13.44 -2.63 19.72
CA ARG A 466 -12.22 -1.89 19.33
C ARG A 466 -12.32 -0.50 19.87
N PHE A 467 -11.41 -0.12 20.75
CA PHE A 467 -11.23 1.27 21.20
C PHE A 467 -9.76 1.52 21.48
N TYR A 468 -9.38 2.77 21.47
CA TYR A 468 -8.07 3.20 21.91
C TYR A 468 -8.16 4.24 23.03
N VAL A 469 -7.12 4.31 23.82
CA VAL A 469 -6.83 5.42 24.74
C VAL A 469 -5.54 6.08 24.28
N GLU A 470 -5.55 7.41 24.19
CA GLU A 470 -4.40 8.16 23.68
C GLU A 470 -4.12 9.38 24.57
N PRO A 471 -3.24 9.25 25.60
CA PRO A 471 -2.66 10.41 26.26
C PRO A 471 -1.81 11.22 25.26
N GLU A 472 -1.88 12.55 25.42
CA GLU A 472 -1.16 13.50 24.58
C GLU A 472 -0.67 14.69 25.40
N ALA A 473 0.56 15.12 25.14
CA ALA A 473 1.07 16.41 25.56
C ALA A 473 1.64 17.16 24.35
N THR A 474 1.27 18.43 24.22
CA THR A 474 1.72 19.28 23.10
C THR A 474 2.17 20.63 23.62
N PHE A 475 3.29 21.09 23.12
CA PHE A 475 3.76 22.47 23.18
C PHE A 475 3.92 22.99 21.76
N SER A 476 3.38 24.19 21.46
CA SER A 476 3.63 24.86 20.19
C SER A 476 3.79 26.36 20.36
N ASN A 477 4.64 26.95 19.54
CA ASN A 477 4.90 28.39 19.48
C ASN A 477 4.80 28.85 18.03
N TRP A 478 3.91 29.82 17.80
CA TRP A 478 3.66 30.46 16.52
C TRP A 478 4.11 31.91 16.60
N ASP A 479 4.99 32.33 15.71
CA ASP A 479 5.48 33.71 15.63
C ASP A 479 5.04 34.34 14.30
N PHE A 480 3.90 35.01 14.30
CA PHE A 480 3.32 35.63 13.10
C PHE A 480 4.12 36.86 12.64
N LEU A 481 4.96 37.46 13.50
CA LEU A 481 5.87 38.54 13.12
C LEU A 481 6.97 38.05 12.15
N GLN A 482 7.38 36.77 12.28
CA GLN A 482 8.39 36.16 11.44
C GLN A 482 7.83 35.60 10.11
N GLY A 483 6.49 35.61 9.95
CA GLY A 483 5.80 35.03 8.79
C GLY A 483 5.69 35.96 7.58
N GLU A 484 6.37 37.11 7.57
CA GLU A 484 6.30 38.09 6.48
C GLU A 484 6.77 37.53 5.14
N ASP A 485 6.03 37.91 4.10
CA ASP A 485 6.32 37.56 2.71
C ASP A 485 7.35 38.51 2.13
N LEU A 486 8.39 38.00 1.46
CA LEU A 486 9.41 38.80 0.77
C LEU A 486 8.82 39.65 -0.37
N VAL A 487 7.63 39.33 -0.86
CA VAL A 487 7.04 39.95 -2.07
C VAL A 487 5.87 40.88 -1.74
N VAL A 488 5.14 40.66 -0.65
CA VAL A 488 4.00 41.50 -0.28
C VAL A 488 4.26 42.17 1.07
N LYS A 489 4.55 43.45 1.06
CA LYS A 489 4.64 44.29 2.28
C LYS A 489 3.25 44.49 2.87
N THR A 490 2.77 43.51 3.64
CA THR A 490 1.63 43.70 4.54
C THR A 490 2.12 44.24 5.88
N SER A 491 1.32 45.07 6.55
CA SER A 491 1.66 45.53 7.90
C SER A 491 1.83 44.31 8.81
N PRO A 492 2.97 44.17 9.52
CA PRO A 492 3.25 42.97 10.30
C PRO A 492 2.20 42.74 11.39
N THR A 493 1.67 41.55 11.46
CA THR A 493 0.80 41.17 12.58
C THR A 493 1.67 40.82 13.77
N VAL A 494 1.78 41.72 14.72
CA VAL A 494 2.52 41.44 15.96
C VAL A 494 1.69 40.51 16.84
N LEU A 495 1.92 39.22 16.67
CA LEU A 495 1.27 38.14 17.43
C LEU A 495 2.26 37.00 17.65
N ARG A 496 2.47 36.64 18.91
CA ARG A 496 3.08 35.38 19.34
C ARG A 496 2.08 34.56 20.08
N ARG A 497 1.85 33.33 19.63
CA ARG A 497 0.95 32.39 20.25
C ARG A 497 1.71 31.18 20.81
N ILE A 498 1.53 30.91 22.08
CA ILE A 498 2.07 29.73 22.74
C ILE A 498 0.88 28.90 23.21
N ASP A 499 0.74 27.71 22.65
CA ASP A 499 -0.28 26.74 23.03
C ASP A 499 0.35 25.56 23.74
N ARG A 500 -0.18 25.23 24.93
CA ARG A 500 0.21 24.06 25.70
C ARG A 500 -1.05 23.27 26.02
N LYS A 501 -1.01 21.99 25.82
CA LYS A 501 -2.10 21.10 26.22
C LYS A 501 -1.56 19.77 26.73
N ILE A 502 -2.22 19.22 27.73
CA ILE A 502 -2.00 17.88 28.24
C ILE A 502 -3.36 17.24 28.54
N GLY A 503 -3.52 15.98 28.15
CA GLY A 503 -4.78 15.28 28.36
C GLY A 503 -4.81 13.94 27.69
N ALA A 504 -6.00 13.43 27.47
CA ALA A 504 -6.19 12.15 26.79
C ALA A 504 -7.49 12.12 26.00
N GLN A 505 -7.52 11.25 25.00
CA GLN A 505 -8.75 10.91 24.29
C GLN A 505 -9.01 9.40 24.28
N VAL A 506 -10.29 9.05 24.19
CA VAL A 506 -10.77 7.69 23.95
C VAL A 506 -11.50 7.68 22.61
N GLY A 507 -11.15 6.76 21.73
CA GLY A 507 -11.76 6.70 20.41
C GLY A 507 -12.23 5.30 20.05
N ILE A 508 -13.32 5.25 19.27
CA ILE A 508 -13.92 4.03 18.75
C ILE A 508 -14.16 4.14 17.24
N PRO A 509 -14.10 3.02 16.49
CA PRO A 509 -14.50 3.01 15.09
C PRO A 509 -16.03 3.05 14.96
N VAL A 510 -16.51 3.87 14.03
CA VAL A 510 -17.93 3.92 13.63
C VAL A 510 -18.01 3.45 12.18
N GLY A 511 -18.46 2.20 11.98
CA GLY A 511 -18.38 1.56 10.68
C GLY A 511 -16.93 1.35 10.21
N ARG A 512 -16.70 1.51 8.90
CA ARG A 512 -15.36 1.36 8.29
C ARG A 512 -14.61 2.69 8.15
N GLN A 513 -15.35 3.76 7.95
CA GLN A 513 -14.78 5.05 7.50
C GLN A 513 -14.70 6.10 8.59
N TYR A 514 -15.44 5.98 9.69
CA TYR A 514 -15.52 7.02 10.71
C TYR A 514 -14.83 6.60 12.01
N LYS A 515 -14.38 7.61 12.73
CA LYS A 515 -13.82 7.52 14.08
C LYS A 515 -14.57 8.50 14.97
N LEU A 516 -15.11 8.03 16.09
CA LEU A 516 -15.68 8.85 17.15
C LEU A 516 -14.68 8.90 18.30
N ALA A 517 -14.32 10.09 18.75
CA ALA A 517 -13.39 10.29 19.86
C ALA A 517 -13.94 11.29 20.86
N LEU A 518 -13.80 10.96 22.14
CA LEU A 518 -14.05 11.86 23.27
C LEU A 518 -12.70 12.21 23.89
N GLY A 519 -12.35 13.48 23.92
CA GLY A 519 -11.08 13.96 24.48
C GLY A 519 -11.29 15.00 25.56
N SER A 520 -10.43 14.99 26.59
CA SER A 520 -10.37 16.03 27.61
C SER A 520 -8.94 16.47 27.84
N TYR A 521 -8.71 17.78 27.75
CA TYR A 521 -7.38 18.38 27.77
C TYR A 521 -7.35 19.59 28.71
N PHE A 522 -6.34 19.64 29.55
CA PHE A 522 -5.97 20.87 30.22
C PHE A 522 -5.16 21.73 29.27
N ILE A 523 -5.59 22.96 29.05
CA ILE A 523 -4.94 23.92 28.16
C ILE A 523 -4.34 25.07 28.96
N ASN A 524 -3.20 25.57 28.49
CA ASN A 524 -2.52 26.77 28.98
C ASN A 524 -1.96 27.53 27.78
N ASN A 525 -2.80 28.39 27.24
CA ASN A 525 -2.50 29.18 26.05
C ASN A 525 -2.10 30.59 26.44
N SER A 526 -1.14 31.18 25.74
CA SER A 526 -0.69 32.54 25.95
C SER A 526 -0.49 33.25 24.60
N ASP A 527 -1.28 34.28 24.36
CA ASP A 527 -1.17 35.15 23.20
C ASP A 527 -0.51 36.46 23.63
N ARG A 528 0.54 36.86 22.90
CA ARG A 528 1.19 38.18 23.06
C ARG A 528 0.99 38.96 21.77
N TYR A 529 0.34 40.11 21.83
CA TYR A 529 -0.06 40.88 20.64
C TYR A 529 -0.04 42.40 20.88
N SER A 530 0.01 43.16 19.77
CA SER A 530 -0.19 44.62 19.81
C SER A 530 -1.61 44.96 19.37
N ASN A 531 -2.26 45.90 20.04
CA ASN A 531 -3.52 46.47 19.57
C ASN A 531 -3.33 47.48 18.43
N SER A 532 -2.13 48.05 18.26
CA SER A 532 -1.79 49.01 17.19
C SER A 532 -1.24 48.26 15.96
N LYS A 533 -1.54 48.78 14.77
CA LYS A 533 -0.91 48.35 13.53
C LYS A 533 0.53 48.91 13.39
N VAL A 534 0.85 49.99 14.11
CA VAL A 534 2.18 50.54 14.21
C VAL A 534 2.75 50.14 15.56
N PHE A 535 3.82 49.38 15.56
CA PHE A 535 4.50 48.92 16.76
C PHE A 535 5.93 49.47 16.75
N VAL A 536 6.28 50.15 17.82
CA VAL A 536 7.64 50.73 18.01
C VAL A 536 8.42 49.97 19.06
N SER A 537 9.72 50.05 19.05
CA SER A 537 10.61 49.24 19.93
C SER A 537 10.39 49.47 21.44
N THR A 538 9.80 50.61 21.81
CA THR A 538 9.45 50.94 23.19
C THR A 538 8.10 50.42 23.62
N ASP A 539 7.28 49.87 22.72
CA ASP A 539 5.98 49.31 23.03
C ASP A 539 6.09 47.97 23.76
N THR A 540 5.19 47.78 24.69
CA THR A 540 5.00 46.49 25.35
C THR A 540 3.73 45.80 24.83
N LEU A 541 3.81 44.49 24.66
CA LEU A 541 2.71 43.67 24.13
C LEU A 541 1.67 43.40 25.21
N ASP A 542 0.41 43.35 24.79
CA ASP A 542 -0.67 42.78 25.60
C ASP A 542 -0.49 41.27 25.72
N VAL A 543 -0.82 40.71 26.87
CA VAL A 543 -0.77 39.28 27.12
C VAL A 543 -2.15 38.77 27.53
N LEU A 544 -2.68 37.83 26.76
CA LEU A 544 -3.87 37.08 27.09
C LEU A 544 -3.50 35.64 27.41
N ARG A 545 -3.81 35.18 28.61
CA ARG A 545 -3.65 33.79 29.03
C ARG A 545 -4.99 33.13 29.21
N LEU A 546 -5.15 31.91 28.70
CA LEU A 546 -6.32 31.06 28.87
C LEU A 546 -5.88 29.75 29.51
N LEU A 547 -6.30 29.51 30.75
CA LEU A 547 -5.94 28.34 31.53
C LEU A 547 -7.18 27.57 31.93
N GLY A 548 -7.28 26.27 31.63
CA GLY A 548 -8.44 25.47 32.00
C GLY A 548 -8.66 24.23 31.20
N TRP A 549 -9.88 23.78 31.06
CA TRP A 549 -10.24 22.52 30.43
C TRP A 549 -10.97 22.73 29.10
N ARG A 550 -10.59 21.89 28.14
CA ARG A 550 -11.34 21.68 26.90
C ARG A 550 -11.74 20.22 26.84
N THR A 551 -13.03 19.92 26.77
CA THR A 551 -13.56 18.57 26.59
C THR A 551 -14.42 18.54 25.34
N GLY A 552 -14.18 17.59 24.43
CA GLY A 552 -14.84 17.59 23.13
C GLY A 552 -15.12 16.19 22.58
N LEU A 553 -16.24 16.09 21.85
CA LEU A 553 -16.65 14.92 21.09
C LEU A 553 -16.43 15.18 19.60
N HIS A 554 -15.73 14.29 18.93
CA HIS A 554 -15.30 14.46 17.54
C HIS A 554 -15.64 13.22 16.70
N LEU A 555 -16.49 13.38 15.68
CA LEU A 555 -16.74 12.38 14.64
C LEU A 555 -15.98 12.80 13.38
N SER A 556 -15.10 11.94 12.86
CA SER A 556 -14.27 12.30 11.72
C SER A 556 -14.03 11.16 10.75
N THR A 557 -13.78 11.53 9.48
CA THR A 557 -13.20 10.65 8.45
C THR A 557 -12.28 11.45 7.53
N ASN A 558 -11.27 10.79 6.96
CA ASN A 558 -10.36 11.40 5.99
C ASN A 558 -9.87 10.35 4.99
N THR A 559 -10.41 10.40 3.78
CA THR A 559 -10.02 9.55 2.65
C THR A 559 -9.30 10.34 1.55
N LEU A 560 -8.90 11.59 1.83
CA LEU A 560 -8.14 12.41 0.89
C LEU A 560 -6.85 11.70 0.51
N ASP A 561 -6.49 11.77 -0.77
CA ASP A 561 -5.27 11.17 -1.33
C ASP A 561 -4.00 11.93 -0.93
N ARG A 562 -4.11 13.22 -0.58
CA ARG A 562 -3.00 14.08 -0.14
C ARG A 562 -3.49 15.07 0.90
N LYS A 563 -2.60 15.49 1.81
CA LYS A 563 -2.90 16.50 2.82
C LYS A 563 -3.04 17.90 2.22
N GLN A 564 -2.18 18.23 1.27
CA GLN A 564 -2.22 19.50 0.54
C GLN A 564 -2.58 19.21 -0.91
N TYR A 565 -3.41 20.09 -1.50
CA TYR A 565 -3.84 19.99 -2.90
C TYR A 565 -4.38 18.61 -3.26
N ALA A 566 -5.28 18.09 -2.41
CA ALA A 566 -5.93 16.81 -2.65
C ALA A 566 -6.62 16.79 -4.01
N SER A 567 -6.55 15.66 -4.68
CA SER A 567 -7.14 15.49 -6.01
C SER A 567 -8.39 14.62 -6.00
N ARG A 568 -8.56 13.79 -4.97
CA ARG A 568 -9.73 12.92 -4.78
C ARG A 568 -9.91 12.55 -3.31
N GLY A 569 -11.13 12.14 -2.97
CA GLY A 569 -11.48 11.67 -1.63
C GLY A 569 -12.22 12.73 -0.84
N LYS A 570 -12.52 12.42 0.40
CA LYS A 570 -13.36 13.19 1.30
C LYS A 570 -12.72 13.30 2.67
N ALA A 571 -12.73 14.50 3.25
CA ALA A 571 -12.54 14.75 4.68
C ALA A 571 -13.82 15.31 5.26
N PHE A 572 -14.30 14.73 6.36
CA PHE A 572 -15.50 15.19 7.07
C PHE A 572 -15.23 15.15 8.56
N GLN A 573 -15.63 16.20 9.25
CA GLN A 573 -15.51 16.29 10.70
C GLN A 573 -16.71 17.04 11.27
N VAL A 574 -17.27 16.48 12.35
CA VAL A 574 -18.20 17.17 13.24
C VAL A 574 -17.57 17.14 14.62
N SER A 575 -17.57 18.27 15.31
CA SER A 575 -17.08 18.36 16.68
C SER A 575 -17.95 19.25 17.53
N ALA A 576 -18.00 18.93 18.82
CA ALA A 576 -18.58 19.76 19.86
C ALA A 576 -17.61 19.85 21.03
N ASP A 577 -17.07 21.02 21.28
CA ASP A 577 -16.07 21.29 22.30
C ASP A 577 -16.65 22.20 23.39
N TRP A 578 -16.57 21.77 24.62
CA TRP A 578 -16.89 22.57 25.81
C TRP A 578 -15.58 23.07 26.41
N PHE A 579 -15.56 24.36 26.73
CA PHE A 579 -14.44 25.06 27.35
C PHE A 579 -14.86 25.57 28.74
N ALA A 580 -13.99 25.38 29.71
CA ALA A 580 -14.06 25.99 31.04
C ALA A 580 -12.68 26.54 31.35
N VAL A 581 -12.50 27.83 31.18
CA VAL A 581 -11.17 28.45 31.26
C VAL A 581 -11.21 29.69 32.13
N HIS A 582 -10.05 29.98 32.67
CA HIS A 582 -9.70 31.19 33.38
C HIS A 582 -8.95 32.12 32.42
N GLU A 583 -9.45 33.31 32.20
CA GLU A 583 -8.85 34.37 31.43
C GLU A 583 -8.03 35.27 32.36
N ILE A 584 -6.76 35.49 32.04
CA ILE A 584 -5.93 36.51 32.63
C ILE A 584 -5.44 37.43 31.49
N SER A 585 -5.85 38.70 31.56
CA SER A 585 -5.48 39.71 30.55
C SER A 585 -4.59 40.79 31.20
N GLU A 586 -3.35 40.88 30.73
CA GLU A 586 -2.35 41.86 31.17
C GLU A 586 -2.19 42.89 30.04
N PRO A 587 -2.55 44.19 30.26
CA PRO A 587 -2.46 45.19 29.22
C PRO A 587 -1.02 45.65 28.98
N GLY A 588 -0.66 45.82 27.69
CA GLY A 588 0.57 46.50 27.28
C GLY A 588 0.41 47.98 27.03
N SER A 589 1.41 48.62 26.42
CA SER A 589 1.42 50.07 26.19
C SER A 589 0.35 50.52 25.18
N THR A 590 -0.08 49.62 24.27
CA THR A 590 -1.07 49.92 23.22
C THR A 590 -2.50 49.55 23.62
N ALA A 591 -2.73 49.10 24.87
CA ALA A 591 -4.05 48.74 25.36
C ALA A 591 -4.93 49.96 25.65
N ALA A 592 -6.21 49.87 25.26
CA ALA A 592 -7.18 50.89 25.59
C ALA A 592 -7.59 50.86 27.09
N ILE A 593 -7.66 49.64 27.68
CA ILE A 593 -7.95 49.38 29.10
C ILE A 593 -6.64 48.94 29.75
N ARG A 594 -6.26 49.63 30.85
CA ARG A 594 -4.95 49.41 31.50
C ARG A 594 -5.03 48.63 32.82
N THR A 595 -6.17 48.02 33.09
CA THR A 595 -6.37 47.20 34.30
C THR A 595 -6.18 45.72 33.95
N ILE A 596 -5.50 44.99 34.82
CA ILE A 596 -5.42 43.52 34.72
C ILE A 596 -6.83 42.98 34.95
N SER A 597 -7.25 42.06 34.07
CA SER A 597 -8.52 41.38 34.19
C SER A 597 -8.28 39.90 34.49
N ASP A 598 -9.12 39.36 35.37
CA ASP A 598 -9.10 37.97 35.81
C ASP A 598 -10.55 37.46 35.83
N GLN A 599 -10.95 36.59 34.89
CA GLN A 599 -12.33 36.17 34.70
C GLN A 599 -12.43 34.68 34.37
N HIS A 600 -13.53 34.04 34.80
CA HIS A 600 -13.87 32.67 34.41
C HIS A 600 -14.85 32.67 33.26
N HIS A 601 -14.61 31.84 32.26
CA HIS A 601 -15.48 31.70 31.10
C HIS A 601 -15.79 30.22 30.83
N THR A 602 -17.06 30.01 30.45
CA THR A 602 -17.49 28.70 29.92
C THR A 602 -18.25 28.91 28.63
N TRP A 603 -17.95 28.10 27.62
CA TRP A 603 -18.66 28.14 26.33
C TRP A 603 -18.65 26.81 25.62
N LEU A 604 -19.58 26.65 24.68
CA LEU A 604 -19.65 25.54 23.74
C LEU A 604 -19.23 26.04 22.34
N ARG A 605 -18.47 25.21 21.60
CA ARG A 605 -18.17 25.42 20.19
C ARG A 605 -18.51 24.16 19.40
N ALA A 606 -19.47 24.27 18.49
CA ALA A 606 -19.80 23.23 17.53
C ALA A 606 -19.18 23.60 16.17
N ARG A 607 -18.63 22.61 15.48
CA ARG A 607 -18.05 22.79 14.13
C ARG A 607 -18.41 21.61 13.26
N ILE A 608 -18.79 21.89 12.01
CA ILE A 608 -18.89 20.92 10.93
C ILE A 608 -17.96 21.37 9.80
N SER A 609 -17.17 20.46 9.28
CA SER A 609 -16.32 20.73 8.10
C SER A 609 -16.39 19.59 7.12
N LEU A 610 -16.44 19.91 5.85
CA LEU A 610 -16.50 18.98 4.74
C LEU A 610 -15.59 19.47 3.61
N GLU A 611 -14.77 18.59 3.09
CA GLU A 611 -13.93 18.82 1.95
C GLU A 611 -13.96 17.55 1.08
N GLU A 612 -14.30 17.68 -0.22
CA GLU A 612 -14.41 16.54 -1.13
C GLU A 612 -13.91 16.91 -2.52
N TYR A 613 -13.18 15.99 -3.16
CA TYR A 613 -12.60 16.17 -4.49
C TYR A 613 -12.93 15.02 -5.43
N PHE A 614 -13.16 15.37 -6.69
CA PHE A 614 -13.47 14.46 -7.79
C PHE A 614 -12.45 14.64 -8.90
N LYS A 615 -11.69 13.59 -9.21
CA LYS A 615 -10.63 13.59 -10.22
C LYS A 615 -11.12 13.09 -11.56
N ARG A 616 -10.83 13.85 -12.63
CA ARG A 616 -11.03 13.44 -14.03
C ARG A 616 -9.80 13.75 -14.85
N GLY A 617 -8.97 12.73 -15.11
CA GLY A 617 -7.70 12.91 -15.84
C GLY A 617 -6.71 13.77 -15.05
N ILE A 618 -6.26 14.87 -15.65
CA ILE A 618 -5.35 15.87 -15.05
C ILE A 618 -6.08 16.91 -14.19
N TYR A 619 -7.39 17.01 -14.31
CA TYR A 619 -8.23 17.97 -13.61
C TYR A 619 -8.94 17.33 -12.42
N SER A 620 -8.97 18.04 -11.32
CA SER A 620 -9.73 17.69 -10.12
C SER A 620 -10.54 18.89 -9.66
N SER A 621 -11.80 18.67 -9.39
CA SER A 621 -12.71 19.67 -8.86
C SER A 621 -13.15 19.24 -7.46
N GLY A 622 -13.28 20.17 -6.56
CA GLY A 622 -13.70 19.90 -5.20
C GLY A 622 -14.42 21.07 -4.57
N TYR A 623 -15.09 20.79 -3.47
CA TYR A 623 -15.75 21.81 -2.67
C TYR A 623 -15.33 21.71 -1.20
N VAL A 624 -15.37 22.83 -0.51
CA VAL A 624 -15.18 22.93 0.93
C VAL A 624 -16.38 23.61 1.54
N PHE A 625 -16.79 23.13 2.70
CA PHE A 625 -17.83 23.69 3.51
C PHE A 625 -17.40 23.69 4.97
N GLU A 626 -17.67 24.77 5.67
CA GLU A 626 -17.44 24.88 7.11
C GLU A 626 -18.56 25.69 7.78
N GLY A 627 -19.15 25.13 8.83
CA GLY A 627 -20.08 25.80 9.69
C GLY A 627 -19.55 25.79 11.12
N VAL A 628 -19.58 26.93 11.78
CA VAL A 628 -19.19 27.07 13.18
C VAL A 628 -20.26 27.81 13.93
N PHE A 629 -20.60 27.29 15.11
CA PHE A 629 -21.42 27.93 16.11
C PHE A 629 -20.64 27.94 17.42
N SER A 630 -20.54 29.13 18.05
CA SER A 630 -19.91 29.29 19.35
C SER A 630 -20.58 30.38 20.14
N ASN A 631 -20.95 30.08 21.38
CA ASN A 631 -21.42 31.08 22.36
C ASN A 631 -20.26 31.58 23.24
N GLN A 632 -19.03 31.63 22.68
CA GLN A 632 -17.87 32.17 23.35
C GLN A 632 -18.12 33.60 23.78
N PRO A 633 -17.89 33.97 25.07
CA PRO A 633 -17.99 35.31 25.52
C PRO A 633 -16.91 36.22 24.97
N PHE A 634 -17.11 37.52 25.00
CA PHE A 634 -16.02 38.46 24.76
C PHE A 634 -15.04 38.43 25.92
N PHE A 635 -13.75 38.38 25.57
CA PHE A 635 -12.70 38.56 26.54
C PHE A 635 -12.49 40.03 26.88
N SER A 636 -11.75 40.31 27.93
CA SER A 636 -11.49 41.66 28.42
C SER A 636 -10.83 42.59 27.37
N ASN A 637 -10.16 42.02 26.36
CA ASN A 637 -9.59 42.76 25.26
C ASN A 637 -10.25 42.31 23.94
N TYR A 638 -10.73 43.29 23.16
CA TYR A 638 -11.39 43.03 21.86
C TYR A 638 -10.49 42.27 20.90
N ARG A 639 -9.21 42.69 20.74
CA ARG A 639 -8.28 42.03 19.84
C ARG A 639 -7.96 40.61 20.29
N GLY A 640 -7.78 40.41 21.60
CA GLY A 640 -7.64 39.06 22.19
C GLY A 640 -8.84 38.16 21.89
N THR A 641 -10.06 38.73 21.92
CA THR A 641 -11.29 38.04 21.53
C THR A 641 -11.27 37.60 20.07
N VAL A 642 -10.94 38.51 19.14
CA VAL A 642 -10.87 38.23 17.70
C VAL A 642 -9.80 37.19 17.39
N ILE A 643 -8.62 37.28 18.00
CA ILE A 643 -7.53 36.31 17.83
C ILE A 643 -7.97 34.87 18.21
N ASN A 644 -8.82 34.76 19.23
CA ASN A 644 -9.29 33.45 19.72
C ASN A 644 -10.66 33.01 19.13
N ALA A 645 -11.31 33.86 18.35
CA ALA A 645 -12.48 33.46 17.58
C ALA A 645 -12.12 32.40 16.51
N PRO A 646 -13.01 31.45 16.21
CA PRO A 646 -12.84 30.54 15.08
C PRO A 646 -12.61 31.29 13.79
N GLY A 647 -11.71 30.75 12.92
CA GLY A 647 -11.39 31.37 11.66
C GLY A 647 -11.50 30.40 10.48
N PHE A 648 -12.19 30.84 9.42
CA PHE A 648 -12.23 30.14 8.15
C PHE A 648 -10.91 30.31 7.39
N GLN A 649 -10.43 29.24 6.76
CA GLN A 649 -9.20 29.24 5.98
C GLN A 649 -9.55 29.12 4.49
N PRO A 650 -9.65 30.25 3.74
CA PRO A 650 -10.08 30.22 2.35
C PRO A 650 -9.10 29.47 1.44
N LEU A 651 -7.80 29.62 1.69
CA LEU A 651 -6.73 28.91 0.99
C LEU A 651 -5.89 28.11 1.98
N GLN A 652 -5.30 27.00 1.52
CA GLN A 652 -4.44 26.17 2.38
C GLN A 652 -3.21 26.96 2.89
N ASP A 653 -2.65 27.82 2.06
CA ASP A 653 -1.49 28.66 2.39
C ASP A 653 -1.84 29.82 3.34
N SER A 654 -3.12 30.17 3.50
CA SER A 654 -3.55 31.24 4.41
C SER A 654 -3.45 30.89 5.90
N ARG A 655 -3.13 29.62 6.25
CA ARG A 655 -2.92 29.20 7.64
C ARG A 655 -1.79 29.92 8.36
N THR A 656 -0.83 30.43 7.60
CA THR A 656 0.30 31.20 8.12
C THR A 656 0.01 32.68 8.30
N LEU A 657 -1.18 33.14 7.87
CA LEU A 657 -1.62 34.51 7.95
C LEU A 657 -2.73 34.66 9.02
N MET A 658 -2.70 35.74 9.76
CA MET A 658 -3.76 36.09 10.70
C MET A 658 -4.83 36.91 9.97
N LEU A 659 -5.76 36.22 9.32
CA LEU A 659 -6.86 36.88 8.58
C LEU A 659 -8.00 37.23 9.53
N GLU A 660 -7.99 38.41 10.12
CA GLU A 660 -9.00 38.87 11.11
C GLU A 660 -10.41 38.91 10.51
N ASN A 661 -10.54 39.34 9.25
CA ASN A 661 -11.84 39.44 8.56
C ASN A 661 -12.53 38.09 8.29
N PHE A 662 -11.80 36.95 8.45
CA PHE A 662 -12.34 35.63 8.31
C PHE A 662 -12.60 34.92 9.65
N ARG A 663 -12.67 35.72 10.75
CA ARG A 663 -12.90 35.22 12.11
C ARG A 663 -14.23 35.69 12.65
N ALA A 664 -15.03 34.76 13.15
CA ALA A 664 -16.29 35.03 13.81
C ALA A 664 -16.67 33.89 14.75
N PHE A 665 -17.52 34.15 15.73
CA PHE A 665 -18.04 33.13 16.62
C PHE A 665 -19.01 32.19 15.90
N ASN A 666 -19.83 32.76 15.02
CA ASN A 666 -20.80 32.04 14.22
C ASN A 666 -20.63 32.38 12.75
N TYR A 667 -20.45 31.36 11.92
CA TYR A 667 -20.37 31.54 10.47
C TYR A 667 -20.67 30.26 9.71
N ILE A 668 -21.07 30.46 8.48
CA ILE A 668 -21.08 29.44 7.42
C ILE A 668 -20.17 29.93 6.33
N ALA A 669 -19.27 29.08 5.87
CA ALA A 669 -18.33 29.40 4.81
C ALA A 669 -18.23 28.23 3.83
N GLY A 670 -18.03 28.54 2.56
CA GLY A 670 -17.85 27.53 1.53
C GLY A 670 -17.00 28.06 0.39
N GLY A 671 -16.50 27.13 -0.41
CA GLY A 671 -15.68 27.47 -1.56
C GLY A 671 -15.55 26.31 -2.53
N TRP A 672 -15.16 26.65 -3.76
CA TRP A 672 -14.87 25.70 -4.80
C TRP A 672 -13.37 25.66 -5.05
N ARG A 673 -12.77 24.48 -5.09
CA ARG A 673 -11.33 24.31 -5.31
C ARG A 673 -11.09 23.49 -6.56
N ASN A 674 -10.20 23.97 -7.42
CA ASN A 674 -9.82 23.28 -8.66
C ASN A 674 -8.31 23.01 -8.63
N VAL A 675 -7.92 21.79 -8.97
CA VAL A 675 -6.51 21.35 -8.98
C VAL A 675 -6.19 20.79 -10.36
N PHE A 676 -5.14 21.33 -10.98
CA PHE A 676 -4.62 20.87 -12.27
C PHE A 676 -3.26 20.21 -12.04
N ALA A 677 -3.12 18.94 -12.44
CA ALA A 677 -1.86 18.23 -12.40
C ALA A 677 -1.05 18.55 -13.67
N ILE A 678 -0.06 19.43 -13.56
CA ILE A 678 0.75 19.88 -14.70
C ILE A 678 1.78 18.83 -15.12
N ARG A 679 2.24 17.97 -14.20
CA ARG A 679 3.13 16.83 -14.50
C ARG A 679 2.66 15.58 -13.76
N LYS A 680 2.88 14.42 -14.40
CA LYS A 680 2.58 13.09 -13.78
C LYS A 680 3.61 12.68 -12.74
N SER A 681 4.75 13.33 -12.69
CA SER A 681 5.87 12.98 -11.85
C SER A 681 6.28 14.18 -10.98
N LEU A 682 5.98 14.06 -9.73
CA LEU A 682 6.80 14.42 -8.58
C LEU A 682 6.27 13.66 -7.39
#